data_4da0fb66728c38f2e864497b0626da6f
#
_entry.id   4da0fb66728c38f2e864497b0626da6f
#
_cell.length_a   1.000
_cell.length_b   1.000
_cell.length_c   1.000
_cell.angle_alpha   90.00
_cell.angle_beta   90.00
_cell.angle_gamma   90.00
#
_symmetry.space_group_name_H-M   'P 1'
#
loop_
_entity.id
_entity.type
_entity.pdbx_description
1 polymer ?
#
loop_
_entity_poly.entity_id
_entity_poly.type
_entity_poly.pdbx_seq_one_letter_code
_entity_poly.pdbx_strand_id
1 'polypeptide(L)'
;MHRTVCTASQLTPAAQTHDPRSLVAFPFPDSGERPPRRPPSPPSAPSRSRRVLVPTVLVLGAIVIVFGMFADFVTELLWFRSVGAESVFTTRLVTQIVLFVVAGLLVGAIVAANALLAYRLRPAYRIATEEQQSLDRYRDLLEPRMRLVVIVLGLVVGAFVGTTASGRWETFLTWRSATSFGTVDPQFGLDISFYVFDYPWWRFVLGLAFTAVILSLFVALATHYLFGGLRLQQPQGERSTPATQLHLSMLLGVLLLLKAVAYWLDRYGLVLSQHELFTGAGYTDITAVLPGKTIMTIIAVICALLLFASAFRRSWLLPGVGVGLLLLSTILIGGVYPAIVQQFQVKPNEADREREFIERNITATRTSYGFDELAPMEYDAVTTAESGQLLDDADSVPGIRLLDPNVVSPTFEQLQQVRGFYSFPESLDVDRYEVDGEEQDTVIAVREINIDGIPSSQQNWLNQATVYTHGFGVVAARGNQRAADGSPVWSVEDIPPVGVLGDFEPRVYFGEESPPYSIVGAPEGVSPVEFDIPEGEEGEAIRNTYAGAGGVDVGGLFRKLLFAVKFQEGSLLLSDRVNAESKILYDREPRLRVQKVAPWLKVDGDPYPAIVDGKILWIMDGYTVVNAYPYAQRVALDRATTDSVTAQSQSSVVAQPPEQANYVRNSVKATVDAYDGTVTLYAWDEQDPVLATWRKVFPDLVEPRSEISENLLEHVRYPEDLFKIQRELIAKYHVTDPQAWFSGQELWVIPDDPEAAGSSQPPFYLSLRMPDQEQATFSLTTAFVPNQRENLAAFMAVNADATDEDYGTFRVLQLPSNTQIDGPSQVANRFEANTEVAQQLTLLRQGGADVVLGNLLTLPVGGGLLYVQPVYVERQAGTTAYPLLQRVLVAFGGSEVVGFAPTLQEALDEVFAGDAGADTEEEPGGTPPTTPPTTPPTTPPTGEPTPTPTAPVDPATTEELVAAAQEAYADAQDALAAQDFAAYGAALDRLEVALDELAELTGVSIPPTTPAG
;
A
#
# COMPACT_ATOMS: atom_id res chain seq x y z
N MET A 1 -17.22 27.32 -16.26
CA MET A 1 -17.39 27.53 -17.71
C MET A 1 -16.47 26.61 -18.46
N HIS A 2 -16.99 25.95 -19.42
CA HIS A 2 -16.53 25.00 -20.44
C HIS A 2 -16.76 23.51 -20.16
N ARG A 3 -17.81 23.08 -20.83
CA ARG A 3 -18.12 21.67 -21.12
C ARG A 3 -17.15 21.12 -22.15
N THR A 4 -16.71 19.90 -21.98
CA THR A 4 -16.25 19.07 -23.10
C THR A 4 -16.94 17.71 -23.06
N VAL A 5 -17.62 17.44 -24.15
CA VAL A 5 -18.41 16.24 -24.44
C VAL A 5 -17.49 15.20 -25.04
N CYS A 6 -17.46 13.99 -24.51
CA CYS A 6 -16.87 12.83 -25.16
C CYS A 6 -17.93 12.06 -25.93
N THR A 7 -17.75 12.01 -27.25
CA THR A 7 -18.52 11.23 -28.21
C THR A 7 -18.01 9.80 -28.31
N ALA A 8 -18.92 8.85 -28.14
CA ALA A 8 -18.67 7.43 -28.43
C ALA A 8 -18.78 7.20 -29.96
N SER A 9 -17.79 6.52 -30.52
CA SER A 9 -17.80 6.03 -31.89
C SER A 9 -18.46 4.66 -31.96
N GLN A 10 -19.55 4.59 -32.76
CA GLN A 10 -20.18 3.35 -33.18
C GLN A 10 -19.50 2.83 -34.46
N LEU A 11 -19.24 1.56 -34.51
CA LEU A 11 -18.91 0.81 -35.72
C LEU A 11 -20.17 0.09 -36.25
N THR A 12 -20.59 0.44 -37.44
CA THR A 12 -21.62 -0.21 -38.26
C THR A 12 -20.97 -1.10 -39.32
N PRO A 13 -21.55 -2.25 -39.68
CA PRO A 13 -21.26 -2.88 -40.95
C PRO A 13 -22.41 -2.69 -41.98
N ALA A 14 -22.02 -2.63 -43.21
CA ALA A 14 -22.69 -2.18 -44.39
C ALA A 14 -23.94 -2.99 -44.82
N ALA A 15 -24.84 -2.23 -45.42
CA ALA A 15 -26.02 -2.67 -46.13
C ALA A 15 -25.71 -3.11 -47.57
N GLN A 16 -26.46 -4.04 -48.12
CA GLN A 16 -26.70 -4.18 -49.54
C GLN A 16 -28.17 -4.04 -49.85
N THR A 17 -28.43 -3.15 -50.77
CA THR A 17 -29.66 -2.72 -51.42
C THR A 17 -30.21 -3.76 -52.41
N HIS A 18 -31.54 -3.89 -52.49
CA HIS A 18 -32.28 -3.84 -53.78
C HIS A 18 -33.80 -3.63 -53.59
N ASP A 19 -34.29 -2.64 -54.23
CA ASP A 19 -35.65 -2.16 -54.45
C ASP A 19 -36.05 -2.49 -55.92
N PRO A 20 -37.26 -2.13 -56.47
CA PRO A 20 -38.66 -2.37 -56.07
C PRO A 20 -39.55 -2.88 -57.26
N ARG A 21 -40.88 -2.85 -57.02
CA ARG A 21 -42.05 -2.79 -58.02
C ARG A 21 -42.59 -4.13 -58.54
N SER A 22 -43.89 -4.39 -58.24
CA SER A 22 -45.01 -3.94 -59.06
C SER A 22 -46.33 -4.46 -58.49
N LEU A 23 -47.31 -3.54 -58.57
CA LEU A 23 -48.74 -3.72 -58.42
C LEU A 23 -49.31 -4.64 -59.53
N VAL A 24 -50.31 -5.46 -59.24
CA VAL A 24 -51.53 -5.66 -60.04
C VAL A 24 -52.64 -6.24 -59.17
N ALA A 25 -53.85 -5.74 -59.32
CA ALA A 25 -55.05 -6.00 -58.57
C ALA A 25 -56.06 -6.95 -59.29
N PHE A 26 -56.86 -7.66 -58.47
CA PHE A 26 -58.22 -8.18 -58.65
C PHE A 26 -58.49 -9.26 -59.71
N PRO A 27 -59.64 -10.06 -59.58
CA PRO A 27 -60.82 -10.02 -58.66
C PRO A 27 -61.25 -11.33 -58.02
N PHE A 28 -62.21 -11.24 -57.09
CA PHE A 28 -63.00 -12.33 -56.48
C PHE A 28 -63.86 -13.09 -57.52
N PRO A 29 -64.26 -14.38 -57.23
CA PRO A 29 -65.58 -14.61 -56.64
C PRO A 29 -65.63 -15.80 -55.59
N ASP A 30 -66.36 -15.53 -54.60
CA ASP A 30 -67.40 -16.25 -53.86
C ASP A 30 -67.40 -17.79 -53.70
N SER A 31 -67.82 -18.15 -52.42
CA SER A 31 -68.47 -19.34 -51.96
C SER A 31 -67.62 -20.60 -51.65
N GLY A 32 -67.61 -20.98 -50.38
CA GLY A 32 -67.45 -22.39 -50.00
C GLY A 32 -66.90 -22.58 -48.58
N GLU A 33 -67.80 -22.87 -47.68
CA GLU A 33 -67.69 -23.67 -46.46
C GLU A 33 -66.46 -23.53 -45.56
N ARG A 34 -66.65 -22.95 -44.38
CA ARG A 34 -65.72 -22.93 -43.24
C ARG A 34 -65.62 -24.32 -42.66
N PRO A 35 -64.39 -24.94 -42.51
CA PRO A 35 -64.24 -26.10 -41.62
C PRO A 35 -64.32 -25.66 -40.17
N PRO A 36 -64.82 -26.54 -39.22
CA PRO A 36 -65.01 -26.16 -37.84
C PRO A 36 -63.66 -25.86 -37.13
N ARG A 37 -63.69 -24.78 -36.37
CA ARG A 37 -62.56 -24.36 -35.50
C ARG A 37 -62.28 -25.48 -34.50
N ARG A 38 -61.10 -26.11 -34.52
CA ARG A 38 -60.61 -26.92 -33.43
C ARG A 38 -60.49 -26.05 -32.17
N PRO A 39 -60.99 -26.55 -31.02
CA PRO A 39 -60.74 -25.85 -29.75
C PRO A 39 -59.23 -25.72 -29.47
N PRO A 40 -58.77 -24.60 -28.84
CA PRO A 40 -57.35 -24.43 -28.48
C PRO A 40 -56.97 -25.56 -27.55
N SER A 41 -55.87 -26.23 -27.87
CA SER A 41 -55.27 -27.26 -27.03
C SER A 41 -54.96 -26.63 -25.65
N PRO A 42 -55.29 -27.30 -24.56
CA PRO A 42 -54.89 -26.79 -23.23
C PRO A 42 -53.37 -26.66 -23.17
N PRO A 43 -52.87 -25.62 -22.51
CA PRO A 43 -51.41 -25.44 -22.38
C PRO A 43 -50.85 -26.72 -21.77
N SER A 44 -49.87 -27.31 -22.45
CA SER A 44 -49.17 -28.51 -22.01
C SER A 44 -48.62 -28.24 -20.61
N ALA A 45 -49.13 -28.99 -19.61
CA ALA A 45 -48.65 -28.96 -18.25
C ALA A 45 -47.13 -29.18 -18.27
N PRO A 46 -46.33 -28.35 -17.63
CA PRO A 46 -44.86 -28.53 -17.58
C PRO A 46 -44.57 -29.94 -17.06
N SER A 47 -43.74 -30.67 -17.82
CA SER A 47 -43.39 -32.05 -17.51
C SER A 47 -42.96 -32.20 -16.04
N ARG A 48 -43.42 -33.24 -15.37
CA ARG A 48 -43.12 -33.52 -13.94
C ARG A 48 -41.60 -33.49 -13.65
N SER A 49 -40.75 -33.80 -14.65
CA SER A 49 -39.29 -33.76 -14.52
C SER A 49 -38.75 -32.36 -14.30
N ARG A 50 -39.26 -31.30 -14.96
CA ARG A 50 -38.82 -29.91 -14.74
C ARG A 50 -39.25 -29.37 -13.37
N ARG A 51 -40.35 -29.85 -12.78
CA ARG A 51 -40.82 -29.41 -11.46
C ARG A 51 -39.93 -29.92 -10.32
N VAL A 52 -39.19 -31.00 -10.52
CA VAL A 52 -38.27 -31.56 -9.51
C VAL A 52 -36.85 -31.15 -9.79
N LEU A 53 -36.44 -31.05 -11.06
CA LEU A 53 -35.06 -30.76 -11.44
C LEU A 53 -34.63 -29.36 -11.02
N VAL A 54 -35.45 -28.31 -11.21
CA VAL A 54 -35.10 -26.93 -10.81
C VAL A 54 -34.90 -26.82 -9.29
N PRO A 55 -35.81 -27.23 -8.40
CA PRO A 55 -35.55 -27.17 -6.96
C PRO A 55 -34.37 -28.04 -6.53
N THR A 56 -34.15 -29.21 -7.16
CA THR A 56 -33.01 -30.08 -6.86
C THR A 56 -31.69 -29.39 -7.21
N VAL A 57 -31.57 -28.74 -8.38
CA VAL A 57 -30.37 -27.97 -8.78
C VAL A 57 -30.15 -26.78 -7.85
N LEU A 58 -31.22 -26.06 -7.47
CA LEU A 58 -31.14 -24.97 -6.52
C LEU A 58 -30.66 -25.42 -5.13
N VAL A 59 -31.17 -26.57 -4.64
CA VAL A 59 -30.75 -27.14 -3.35
C VAL A 59 -29.29 -27.61 -3.41
N LEU A 60 -28.90 -28.30 -4.47
CA LEU A 60 -27.49 -28.72 -4.65
C LEU A 60 -26.57 -27.51 -4.76
N GLY A 61 -26.94 -26.49 -5.54
CA GLY A 61 -26.19 -25.24 -5.61
C GLY A 61 -26.07 -24.55 -4.25
N ALA A 62 -27.15 -24.50 -3.48
CA ALA A 62 -27.13 -23.97 -2.11
C ALA A 62 -26.20 -24.76 -1.18
N ILE A 63 -26.22 -26.10 -1.28
CA ILE A 63 -25.33 -26.98 -0.50
C ILE A 63 -23.85 -26.70 -0.85
N VAL A 64 -23.52 -26.57 -2.14
CA VAL A 64 -22.16 -26.26 -2.58
C VAL A 64 -21.70 -24.90 -2.06
N ILE A 65 -22.55 -23.89 -2.15
CA ILE A 65 -22.25 -22.54 -1.62
C ILE A 65 -22.04 -22.59 -0.10
N VAL A 66 -22.96 -23.24 0.63
CA VAL A 66 -22.84 -23.34 2.10
C VAL A 66 -21.61 -24.14 2.49
N PHE A 67 -21.26 -25.19 1.75
CA PHE A 67 -20.05 -25.96 2.01
C PHE A 67 -18.79 -25.15 1.70
N GLY A 68 -18.78 -24.35 0.62
CA GLY A 68 -17.69 -23.41 0.33
C GLY A 68 -17.48 -22.41 1.46
N MET A 69 -18.55 -21.74 1.91
CA MET A 69 -18.48 -20.82 3.06
C MET A 69 -18.01 -21.50 4.35
N PHE A 70 -18.41 -22.75 4.55
CA PHE A 70 -17.95 -23.55 5.69
C PHE A 70 -16.47 -23.91 5.57
N ALA A 71 -16.00 -24.27 4.38
CA ALA A 71 -14.59 -24.56 4.11
C ALA A 71 -13.72 -23.33 4.38
N ASP A 72 -14.11 -22.16 3.87
CA ASP A 72 -13.41 -20.90 4.13
C ASP A 72 -13.36 -20.57 5.61
N PHE A 73 -14.49 -20.70 6.30
CA PHE A 73 -14.57 -20.46 7.74
C PHE A 73 -13.63 -21.36 8.57
N VAL A 74 -13.61 -22.66 8.26
CA VAL A 74 -12.79 -23.62 9.01
C VAL A 74 -11.31 -23.43 8.69
N THR A 75 -10.95 -23.24 7.43
CA THR A 75 -9.56 -23.03 7.05
C THR A 75 -9.03 -21.72 7.62
N GLU A 76 -9.83 -20.66 7.68
CA GLU A 76 -9.50 -19.41 8.33
C GLU A 76 -9.24 -19.60 9.84
N LEU A 77 -10.13 -20.31 10.54
CA LEU A 77 -9.91 -20.64 11.96
C LEU A 77 -8.63 -21.45 12.18
N LEU A 78 -8.34 -22.43 11.29
CA LEU A 78 -7.12 -23.22 11.37
C LEU A 78 -5.87 -22.36 11.18
N TRP A 79 -5.94 -21.39 10.26
CA TRP A 79 -4.85 -20.43 10.05
C TRP A 79 -4.58 -19.56 11.29
N PHE A 80 -5.61 -18.95 11.87
CA PHE A 80 -5.45 -18.16 13.08
C PHE A 80 -4.89 -18.97 14.26
N ARG A 81 -5.22 -20.28 14.32
CA ARG A 81 -4.63 -21.20 15.30
C ARG A 81 -3.15 -21.47 15.04
N SER A 82 -2.76 -21.61 13.78
CA SER A 82 -1.37 -21.90 13.41
C SER A 82 -0.42 -20.73 13.69
N VAL A 83 -0.95 -19.51 13.75
CA VAL A 83 -0.18 -18.29 14.07
C VAL A 83 -0.40 -17.80 15.52
N GLY A 84 -1.07 -18.58 16.37
CA GLY A 84 -1.32 -18.20 17.77
C GLY A 84 -2.36 -17.09 17.98
N ALA A 85 -3.03 -16.60 16.93
CA ALA A 85 -3.96 -15.46 16.95
C ALA A 85 -5.46 -15.86 16.98
N GLU A 86 -5.81 -17.05 17.52
CA GLU A 86 -7.22 -17.52 17.60
C GLU A 86 -8.12 -16.54 18.36
N SER A 87 -7.58 -15.80 19.35
CA SER A 87 -8.30 -14.79 20.11
C SER A 87 -8.83 -13.66 19.23
N VAL A 88 -8.09 -13.24 18.22
CA VAL A 88 -8.48 -12.19 17.27
C VAL A 88 -9.68 -12.65 16.44
N PHE A 89 -9.57 -13.84 15.84
CA PHE A 89 -10.65 -14.42 15.05
C PHE A 89 -11.94 -14.60 15.88
N THR A 90 -11.85 -15.20 17.06
CA THR A 90 -13.01 -15.48 17.90
C THR A 90 -13.66 -14.23 18.46
N THR A 91 -12.89 -13.27 18.94
CA THR A 91 -13.41 -11.98 19.47
C THR A 91 -14.10 -11.18 18.37
N ARG A 92 -13.49 -11.07 17.19
CA ARG A 92 -14.08 -10.42 16.01
C ARG A 92 -15.40 -11.11 15.63
N LEU A 93 -15.41 -12.43 15.46
CA LEU A 93 -16.58 -13.21 15.06
C LEU A 93 -17.72 -13.10 16.07
N VAL A 94 -17.44 -13.31 17.37
CA VAL A 94 -18.44 -13.19 18.43
C VAL A 94 -19.03 -11.80 18.47
N THR A 95 -18.20 -10.76 18.39
CA THR A 95 -18.66 -9.37 18.37
C THR A 95 -19.55 -9.09 17.16
N GLN A 96 -19.15 -9.53 15.97
CA GLN A 96 -19.95 -9.39 14.75
C GLN A 96 -21.31 -10.08 14.87
N ILE A 97 -21.34 -11.33 15.39
CA ILE A 97 -22.59 -12.07 15.63
C ILE A 97 -23.48 -11.35 16.65
N VAL A 98 -22.90 -10.89 17.76
CA VAL A 98 -23.67 -10.16 18.81
C VAL A 98 -24.27 -8.87 18.22
N LEU A 99 -23.49 -8.07 17.50
CA LEU A 99 -23.99 -6.83 16.87
C LEU A 99 -25.07 -7.15 15.82
N PHE A 100 -24.84 -8.17 14.97
CA PHE A 100 -25.84 -8.64 14.01
C PHE A 100 -27.17 -9.00 14.66
N VAL A 101 -27.11 -9.86 15.68
CA VAL A 101 -28.30 -10.37 16.36
C VAL A 101 -29.01 -9.25 17.14
N VAL A 102 -28.27 -8.46 17.93
CA VAL A 102 -28.85 -7.42 18.78
C VAL A 102 -29.47 -6.31 17.93
N ALA A 103 -28.72 -5.72 16.99
CA ALA A 103 -29.24 -4.66 16.12
C ALA A 103 -30.34 -5.16 15.19
N GLY A 104 -30.16 -6.35 14.60
CA GLY A 104 -31.13 -6.95 13.70
C GLY A 104 -32.45 -7.28 14.37
N LEU A 105 -32.41 -7.94 15.53
CA LEU A 105 -33.63 -8.25 16.30
C LEU A 105 -34.31 -6.96 16.81
N LEU A 106 -33.55 -6.00 17.32
CA LEU A 106 -34.11 -4.75 17.85
C LEU A 106 -34.84 -3.97 16.75
N VAL A 107 -34.16 -3.66 15.64
CA VAL A 107 -34.74 -2.88 14.54
C VAL A 107 -35.83 -3.65 13.83
N GLY A 108 -35.61 -4.94 13.53
CA GLY A 108 -36.61 -5.80 12.92
C GLY A 108 -37.89 -5.91 13.75
N ALA A 109 -37.77 -6.05 15.08
CA ALA A 109 -38.92 -6.10 15.99
C ALA A 109 -39.66 -4.75 16.05
N ILE A 110 -38.94 -3.62 16.09
CA ILE A 110 -39.54 -2.28 16.06
C ILE A 110 -40.35 -2.07 14.78
N VAL A 111 -39.78 -2.39 13.61
CA VAL A 111 -40.45 -2.25 12.31
C VAL A 111 -41.66 -3.18 12.20
N ALA A 112 -41.50 -4.43 12.61
CA ALA A 112 -42.59 -5.42 12.64
C ALA A 112 -43.73 -5.02 13.58
N ALA A 113 -43.41 -4.48 14.78
CA ALA A 113 -44.37 -3.98 15.73
C ALA A 113 -45.17 -2.80 15.15
N ASN A 114 -44.51 -1.85 14.48
CA ASN A 114 -45.17 -0.73 13.83
C ASN A 114 -46.04 -1.15 12.64
N ALA A 115 -45.58 -2.13 11.83
CA ALA A 115 -46.41 -2.75 10.77
C ALA A 115 -47.66 -3.38 11.34
N LEU A 116 -47.53 -4.16 12.42
CA LEU A 116 -48.65 -4.79 13.12
C LEU A 116 -49.61 -3.79 13.76
N LEU A 117 -49.05 -2.70 14.36
CA LEU A 117 -49.81 -1.64 14.94
C LEU A 117 -50.63 -0.90 13.87
N ALA A 118 -50.02 -0.51 12.76
CA ALA A 118 -50.68 0.10 11.61
C ALA A 118 -51.82 -0.79 11.08
N TYR A 119 -51.56 -2.10 10.97
CA TYR A 119 -52.60 -3.08 10.59
C TYR A 119 -53.76 -3.18 11.61
N ARG A 120 -53.46 -3.14 12.91
CA ARG A 120 -54.52 -3.17 14.00
C ARG A 120 -55.32 -1.89 14.03
N LEU A 121 -54.73 -0.74 13.69
CA LEU A 121 -55.37 0.60 13.65
C LEU A 121 -56.14 0.85 12.34
N ARG A 122 -56.34 -0.14 11.50
CA ARG A 122 -57.12 -0.04 10.26
C ARG A 122 -58.58 0.29 10.53
N PRO A 123 -59.26 1.10 9.66
CA PRO A 123 -60.68 1.43 9.86
C PRO A 123 -61.58 0.17 9.73
N ALA A 124 -62.60 0.08 10.60
CA ALA A 124 -63.56 -1.03 10.58
C ALA A 124 -64.46 -0.97 9.30
N TYR A 125 -64.74 0.26 8.80
CA TYR A 125 -65.54 0.46 7.58
C TYR A 125 -64.69 1.17 6.53
N ARG A 126 -64.72 0.66 5.29
CA ARG A 126 -63.97 1.20 4.15
C ARG A 126 -64.91 1.96 3.22
N ILE A 127 -64.47 3.14 2.74
CA ILE A 127 -65.18 3.89 1.70
C ILE A 127 -64.73 3.30 0.35
N ALA A 128 -65.66 2.90 -0.51
CA ALA A 128 -65.39 2.37 -1.83
C ALA A 128 -64.97 3.49 -2.80
N THR A 129 -63.67 3.75 -2.94
CA THR A 129 -63.12 4.63 -3.99
C THR A 129 -62.42 3.77 -5.02
N GLU A 130 -62.26 4.25 -6.27
CA GLU A 130 -61.55 3.56 -7.32
C GLU A 130 -60.10 3.17 -6.91
N GLU A 131 -59.43 4.08 -6.20
CA GLU A 131 -58.12 3.87 -5.59
C GLU A 131 -58.15 2.65 -4.63
N GLN A 132 -59.10 2.58 -3.76
CA GLN A 132 -59.20 1.52 -2.78
C GLN A 132 -59.62 0.16 -3.41
N GLN A 133 -60.41 0.17 -4.46
CA GLN A 133 -60.77 -1.06 -5.20
C GLN A 133 -59.58 -1.66 -5.94
N SER A 134 -58.71 -0.83 -6.50
CA SER A 134 -57.46 -1.33 -7.16
C SER A 134 -56.50 -2.06 -6.19
N LEU A 135 -56.57 -1.75 -4.89
CA LEU A 135 -55.77 -2.34 -3.84
C LEU A 135 -56.35 -3.63 -3.26
N ASP A 136 -57.63 -3.94 -3.54
CA ASP A 136 -58.31 -5.10 -2.93
C ASP A 136 -57.62 -6.43 -3.31
N ARG A 137 -57.15 -6.57 -4.53
CA ARG A 137 -56.37 -7.75 -4.94
C ARG A 137 -55.16 -8.03 -4.08
N TYR A 138 -54.42 -6.98 -3.68
CA TYR A 138 -53.22 -7.10 -2.83
C TYR A 138 -53.62 -7.41 -1.38
N ARG A 139 -54.73 -6.82 -0.90
CA ARG A 139 -55.26 -7.13 0.44
C ARG A 139 -55.68 -8.56 0.59
N ASP A 140 -56.48 -9.08 -0.35
CA ASP A 140 -56.96 -10.45 -0.33
C ASP A 140 -55.81 -11.47 -0.29
N LEU A 141 -54.69 -11.13 -0.86
CA LEU A 141 -53.44 -11.92 -0.83
C LEU A 141 -52.74 -11.85 0.52
N LEU A 142 -52.66 -10.64 1.12
CA LEU A 142 -51.84 -10.37 2.31
C LEU A 142 -52.60 -10.57 3.63
N GLU A 143 -53.89 -10.23 3.69
CA GLU A 143 -54.69 -10.24 4.92
C GLU A 143 -54.72 -11.58 5.64
N PRO A 144 -54.96 -12.76 4.96
CA PRO A 144 -54.97 -14.06 5.62
C PRO A 144 -53.59 -14.48 6.16
N ARG A 145 -52.48 -13.88 5.62
CA ARG A 145 -51.11 -14.20 5.99
C ARG A 145 -50.37 -13.04 6.69
N MET A 146 -51.09 -12.04 7.15
CA MET A 146 -50.47 -10.78 7.66
C MET A 146 -49.46 -11.01 8.79
N ARG A 147 -49.72 -12.00 9.68
CA ARG A 147 -48.73 -12.33 10.74
C ARG A 147 -47.41 -12.84 10.14
N LEU A 148 -47.50 -13.72 9.13
CA LEU A 148 -46.32 -14.23 8.43
C LEU A 148 -45.58 -13.11 7.69
N VAL A 149 -46.31 -12.23 6.97
CA VAL A 149 -45.74 -11.08 6.25
C VAL A 149 -44.99 -10.16 7.20
N VAL A 150 -45.55 -9.85 8.36
CA VAL A 150 -44.91 -9.00 9.38
C VAL A 150 -43.65 -9.65 9.94
N ILE A 151 -43.67 -10.97 10.22
CA ILE A 151 -42.50 -11.70 10.69
C ILE A 151 -41.41 -11.71 9.63
N VAL A 152 -41.76 -12.06 8.39
CA VAL A 152 -40.79 -12.07 7.27
C VAL A 152 -40.22 -10.69 7.03
N LEU A 153 -41.05 -9.65 7.03
CA LEU A 153 -40.58 -8.26 6.92
C LEU A 153 -39.58 -7.90 8.03
N GLY A 154 -39.92 -8.24 9.29
CA GLY A 154 -39.04 -7.99 10.43
C GLY A 154 -37.72 -8.76 10.31
N LEU A 155 -37.75 -10.02 9.86
CA LEU A 155 -36.54 -10.81 9.65
C LEU A 155 -35.68 -10.27 8.51
N VAL A 156 -36.25 -9.88 7.38
CA VAL A 156 -35.53 -9.32 6.24
C VAL A 156 -34.86 -7.97 6.61
N VAL A 157 -35.64 -7.07 7.22
CA VAL A 157 -35.11 -5.79 7.71
C VAL A 157 -34.04 -6.03 8.77
N GLY A 158 -34.31 -6.96 9.70
CA GLY A 158 -33.36 -7.32 10.76
C GLY A 158 -32.07 -7.88 10.21
N ALA A 159 -32.12 -8.78 9.22
CA ALA A 159 -30.94 -9.33 8.58
C ALA A 159 -30.10 -8.22 7.90
N PHE A 160 -30.75 -7.34 7.14
CA PHE A 160 -30.07 -6.25 6.44
C PHE A 160 -29.37 -5.27 7.41
N VAL A 161 -30.10 -4.83 8.46
CA VAL A 161 -29.56 -3.91 9.47
C VAL A 161 -28.50 -4.62 10.33
N GLY A 162 -28.71 -5.90 10.64
CA GLY A 162 -27.74 -6.72 11.36
C GLY A 162 -26.41 -6.83 10.63
N THR A 163 -26.43 -7.07 9.31
CA THR A 163 -25.21 -7.10 8.47
C THR A 163 -24.49 -5.76 8.51
N THR A 164 -25.21 -4.63 8.41
CA THR A 164 -24.59 -3.31 8.52
C THR A 164 -23.97 -3.07 9.90
N ALA A 165 -24.65 -3.52 10.96
CA ALA A 165 -24.19 -3.38 12.35
C ALA A 165 -22.97 -4.25 12.65
N SER A 166 -22.89 -5.47 12.10
CA SER A 166 -21.74 -6.36 12.30
C SER A 166 -20.44 -5.78 11.79
N GLY A 167 -20.47 -4.94 10.73
CA GLY A 167 -19.30 -4.24 10.22
C GLY A 167 -18.73 -3.15 11.14
N ARG A 168 -19.41 -2.83 12.27
CA ARG A 168 -18.95 -1.83 13.26
C ARG A 168 -18.32 -2.46 14.50
N TRP A 169 -17.74 -3.65 14.36
CA TRP A 169 -17.15 -4.40 15.45
C TRP A 169 -15.97 -3.66 16.11
N GLU A 170 -15.11 -2.99 15.34
CA GLU A 170 -13.99 -2.15 15.84
C GLU A 170 -14.52 -0.99 16.68
N THR A 171 -15.48 -0.23 16.16
CA THR A 171 -16.09 0.92 16.87
C THR A 171 -16.72 0.47 18.21
N PHE A 172 -17.29 -0.74 18.26
CA PHE A 172 -17.86 -1.28 19.50
C PHE A 172 -16.78 -1.68 20.51
N LEU A 173 -15.75 -2.40 20.05
CA LEU A 173 -14.67 -2.88 20.92
C LEU A 173 -13.83 -1.73 21.48
N THR A 174 -13.48 -0.75 20.63
CA THR A 174 -12.73 0.44 21.06
C THR A 174 -13.54 1.30 22.02
N TRP A 175 -14.84 1.52 21.77
CA TRP A 175 -15.72 2.19 22.72
C TRP A 175 -15.77 1.51 24.09
N ARG A 176 -15.90 0.18 24.12
CA ARG A 176 -15.99 -0.59 25.35
C ARG A 176 -14.68 -0.59 26.17
N SER A 177 -13.55 -0.52 25.49
CA SER A 177 -12.22 -0.66 26.08
C SER A 177 -11.44 0.66 26.10
N ALA A 178 -12.10 1.79 25.83
CA ALA A 178 -11.52 3.10 25.67
C ALA A 178 -10.46 3.45 26.73
N THR A 179 -9.38 4.07 26.30
CA THR A 179 -8.31 4.61 27.15
C THR A 179 -8.29 6.13 26.98
N SER A 180 -8.12 6.86 28.10
CA SER A 180 -8.00 8.32 28.09
C SER A 180 -6.70 8.74 27.41
N PHE A 181 -6.74 9.80 26.60
CA PHE A 181 -5.56 10.45 26.05
C PHE A 181 -4.82 11.33 27.08
N GLY A 182 -5.45 11.65 28.21
CA GLY A 182 -4.86 12.54 29.20
C GLY A 182 -4.82 14.01 28.78
N THR A 183 -5.25 14.32 27.55
CA THR A 183 -5.36 15.66 26.99
C THR A 183 -6.81 15.98 26.67
N VAL A 184 -7.19 17.27 26.78
CA VAL A 184 -8.56 17.72 26.56
C VAL A 184 -8.63 18.67 25.35
N ASP A 185 -9.73 18.62 24.62
CA ASP A 185 -9.97 19.59 23.56
C ASP A 185 -10.18 21.01 24.14
N PRO A 186 -9.62 22.04 23.47
CA PRO A 186 -9.65 23.40 24.00
C PRO A 186 -11.04 24.07 23.92
N GLN A 187 -12.01 23.49 23.20
CA GLN A 187 -13.32 24.09 23.00
C GLN A 187 -14.37 23.65 24.03
N PHE A 188 -14.41 22.33 24.30
CA PHE A 188 -15.41 21.74 25.20
C PHE A 188 -14.81 21.21 26.50
N GLY A 189 -13.46 21.13 26.59
CA GLY A 189 -12.76 20.60 27.76
C GLY A 189 -12.99 19.10 27.99
N LEU A 190 -13.30 18.34 26.92
CA LEU A 190 -13.48 16.90 26.96
C LEU A 190 -12.17 16.21 26.58
N ASP A 191 -11.88 15.08 27.24
CA ASP A 191 -10.76 14.23 26.85
C ASP A 191 -10.89 13.79 25.39
N ILE A 192 -9.77 13.72 24.67
CA ILE A 192 -9.76 13.37 23.26
C ILE A 192 -10.36 12.00 22.99
N SER A 193 -10.29 11.07 23.95
CA SER A 193 -10.91 9.74 23.87
C SER A 193 -12.42 9.81 23.61
N PHE A 194 -13.11 10.87 24.09
CA PHE A 194 -14.53 11.08 23.76
C PHE A 194 -14.75 11.17 22.24
N TYR A 195 -13.91 11.91 21.52
CA TYR A 195 -14.05 12.10 20.07
C TYR A 195 -13.64 10.86 19.29
N VAL A 196 -12.61 10.17 19.78
CA VAL A 196 -12.05 8.99 19.11
C VAL A 196 -12.91 7.75 19.32
N PHE A 197 -13.42 7.50 20.54
CA PHE A 197 -14.09 6.25 20.89
C PHE A 197 -15.60 6.42 21.18
N ASP A 198 -16.00 7.41 21.99
CA ASP A 198 -17.39 7.57 22.41
C ASP A 198 -18.27 8.17 21.31
N TYR A 199 -17.83 9.26 20.71
CA TYR A 199 -18.60 10.00 19.72
C TYR A 199 -18.98 9.16 18.49
N PRO A 200 -18.08 8.36 17.86
CA PRO A 200 -18.42 7.46 16.75
C PRO A 200 -19.44 6.40 17.14
N TRP A 201 -19.33 5.83 18.34
CA TRP A 201 -20.28 4.84 18.84
C TRP A 201 -21.68 5.44 19.05
N TRP A 202 -21.80 6.59 19.72
CA TRP A 202 -23.09 7.23 19.93
C TRP A 202 -23.72 7.71 18.62
N ARG A 203 -22.93 8.14 17.65
CA ARG A 203 -23.39 8.46 16.27
C ARG A 203 -23.94 7.23 15.58
N PHE A 204 -23.29 6.09 15.72
CA PHE A 204 -23.77 4.82 15.19
C PHE A 204 -25.11 4.40 15.84
N VAL A 205 -25.22 4.39 17.16
CA VAL A 205 -26.45 4.07 17.89
C VAL A 205 -27.61 4.99 17.48
N LEU A 206 -27.33 6.30 17.36
CA LEU A 206 -28.30 7.25 16.86
C LEU A 206 -28.73 6.96 15.42
N GLY A 207 -27.78 6.58 14.55
CA GLY A 207 -28.06 6.16 13.18
C GLY A 207 -28.98 4.94 13.11
N LEU A 208 -28.78 3.92 13.97
CA LEU A 208 -29.66 2.78 14.10
C LEU A 208 -31.08 3.20 14.55
N ALA A 209 -31.17 4.13 15.49
CA ALA A 209 -32.48 4.66 15.95
C ALA A 209 -33.22 5.41 14.83
N PHE A 210 -32.51 6.23 14.06
CA PHE A 210 -33.08 6.87 12.87
C PHE A 210 -33.57 5.83 11.85
N THR A 211 -32.75 4.81 11.55
CA THR A 211 -33.10 3.75 10.61
C THR A 211 -34.37 3.01 11.06
N ALA A 212 -34.46 2.67 12.34
CA ALA A 212 -35.63 2.00 12.91
C ALA A 212 -36.93 2.85 12.76
N VAL A 213 -36.83 4.14 13.06
CA VAL A 213 -38.00 5.04 12.99
C VAL A 213 -38.38 5.37 11.55
N ILE A 214 -37.40 5.62 10.66
CA ILE A 214 -37.67 5.93 9.26
C ILE A 214 -38.28 4.71 8.55
N LEU A 215 -37.72 3.50 8.73
CA LEU A 215 -38.31 2.29 8.17
C LEU A 215 -39.69 2.00 8.74
N SER A 216 -39.89 2.22 10.05
CA SER A 216 -41.22 2.11 10.69
C SER A 216 -42.23 3.09 10.10
N LEU A 217 -41.79 4.33 9.81
CA LEU A 217 -42.64 5.34 9.19
C LEU A 217 -43.06 4.95 7.78
N PHE A 218 -42.13 4.47 6.95
CA PHE A 218 -42.41 3.98 5.59
C PHE A 218 -43.35 2.78 5.60
N VAL A 219 -43.10 1.79 6.46
CA VAL A 219 -43.92 0.60 6.59
C VAL A 219 -45.30 0.92 7.16
N ALA A 220 -45.39 1.81 8.15
CA ALA A 220 -46.66 2.26 8.68
C ALA A 220 -47.46 3.02 7.62
N LEU A 221 -46.83 3.93 6.87
CA LEU A 221 -47.46 4.68 5.78
C LEU A 221 -48.02 3.73 4.70
N ALA A 222 -47.20 2.79 4.24
CA ALA A 222 -47.61 1.77 3.25
C ALA A 222 -48.73 0.90 3.77
N THR A 223 -48.68 0.46 5.04
CA THR A 223 -49.74 -0.36 5.67
C THR A 223 -51.03 0.42 5.82
N HIS A 224 -51.00 1.67 6.31
CA HIS A 224 -52.17 2.52 6.40
C HIS A 224 -52.77 2.84 5.03
N TYR A 225 -51.94 3.08 4.03
CA TYR A 225 -52.41 3.31 2.65
C TYR A 225 -53.08 2.03 2.08
N LEU A 226 -52.43 0.89 2.20
CA LEU A 226 -52.94 -0.38 1.74
C LEU A 226 -54.28 -0.71 2.39
N PHE A 227 -54.43 -0.50 3.69
CA PHE A 227 -55.65 -0.87 4.45
C PHE A 227 -56.66 0.29 4.62
N GLY A 228 -56.55 1.40 3.88
CA GLY A 228 -57.53 2.47 3.78
C GLY A 228 -57.52 3.45 4.95
N GLY A 229 -56.50 3.41 5.80
CA GLY A 229 -56.26 4.43 6.84
C GLY A 229 -55.80 5.77 6.28
N LEU A 230 -55.11 5.76 5.12
CA LEU A 230 -54.65 6.89 4.35
C LEU A 230 -55.25 6.86 2.95
N ARG A 231 -55.78 8.02 2.44
CA ARG A 231 -56.46 8.16 1.16
C ARG A 231 -55.92 9.36 0.43
N LEU A 232 -55.10 9.14 -0.58
CA LEU A 232 -54.36 10.22 -1.25
C LEU A 232 -55.19 10.94 -2.31
N GLN A 233 -56.10 10.22 -3.00
CA GLN A 233 -56.87 10.73 -4.14
C GLN A 233 -58.28 11.26 -3.77
N GLN A 234 -58.60 11.46 -2.49
CA GLN A 234 -59.91 11.94 -2.06
C GLN A 234 -59.95 13.49 -2.14
N PRO A 235 -60.79 14.11 -3.05
CA PRO A 235 -60.81 15.56 -3.24
C PRO A 235 -61.47 16.31 -2.11
N GLN A 236 -62.47 15.73 -1.45
CA GLN A 236 -63.25 16.30 -0.33
C GLN A 236 -63.41 15.26 0.78
N GLY A 237 -63.07 15.64 2.03
CA GLY A 237 -63.19 14.78 3.21
C GLY A 237 -61.89 14.55 3.96
N GLU A 238 -61.90 13.81 5.05
CA GLU A 238 -60.72 13.42 5.84
C GLU A 238 -59.84 12.46 5.09
N ARG A 239 -58.64 12.94 4.70
CA ARG A 239 -57.64 12.12 3.99
C ARG A 239 -56.97 11.05 4.85
N SER A 240 -57.07 11.12 6.15
CA SER A 240 -56.50 10.16 7.09
C SER A 240 -57.48 9.88 8.24
N THR A 241 -57.47 8.61 8.74
CA THR A 241 -58.25 8.30 9.94
C THR A 241 -57.56 8.83 11.20
N PRO A 242 -58.31 9.11 12.30
CA PRO A 242 -57.74 9.63 13.55
C PRO A 242 -56.65 8.69 14.12
N ALA A 243 -56.81 7.36 13.99
CA ALA A 243 -55.83 6.37 14.42
C ALA A 243 -54.54 6.38 13.58
N THR A 244 -54.67 6.57 12.27
CA THR A 244 -53.54 6.77 11.36
C THR A 244 -52.77 8.05 11.69
N GLN A 245 -53.51 9.17 11.92
CA GLN A 245 -52.92 10.44 12.28
C GLN A 245 -52.14 10.34 13.60
N LEU A 246 -52.75 9.72 14.63
CA LEU A 246 -52.08 9.46 15.92
C LEU A 246 -50.76 8.70 15.71
N HIS A 247 -50.82 7.56 15.01
CA HIS A 247 -49.63 6.69 14.80
C HIS A 247 -48.51 7.43 14.04
N LEU A 248 -48.80 8.06 12.91
CA LEU A 248 -47.83 8.81 12.12
C LEU A 248 -47.27 10.02 12.85
N SER A 249 -48.11 10.77 13.60
CA SER A 249 -47.66 11.90 14.41
C SER A 249 -46.74 11.47 15.55
N MET A 250 -46.99 10.29 16.17
CA MET A 250 -46.08 9.74 17.18
C MET A 250 -44.72 9.36 16.60
N LEU A 251 -44.71 8.69 15.45
CA LEU A 251 -43.44 8.33 14.76
C LEU A 251 -42.67 9.57 14.33
N LEU A 252 -43.32 10.57 13.76
CA LEU A 252 -42.70 11.85 13.38
C LEU A 252 -42.22 12.63 14.62
N GLY A 253 -42.96 12.57 15.74
CA GLY A 253 -42.50 13.15 17.01
C GLY A 253 -41.22 12.51 17.52
N VAL A 254 -41.14 11.17 17.50
CA VAL A 254 -39.91 10.44 17.84
C VAL A 254 -38.79 10.79 16.89
N LEU A 255 -39.05 10.90 15.58
CA LEU A 255 -38.06 11.30 14.59
C LEU A 255 -37.45 12.67 14.89
N LEU A 256 -38.31 13.65 15.31
CA LEU A 256 -37.82 14.98 15.71
C LEU A 256 -37.04 14.98 17.03
N LEU A 257 -37.39 14.12 17.99
CA LEU A 257 -36.57 13.94 19.19
C LEU A 257 -35.19 13.38 18.86
N LEU A 258 -35.13 12.39 17.97
CA LEU A 258 -33.83 11.88 17.48
C LEU A 258 -33.04 12.99 16.76
N LYS A 259 -33.72 13.86 16.00
CA LYS A 259 -33.07 15.01 15.36
C LYS A 259 -32.55 16.03 16.38
N ALA A 260 -33.28 16.22 17.51
CA ALA A 260 -32.79 17.05 18.60
C ALA A 260 -31.49 16.47 19.20
N VAL A 261 -31.47 15.17 19.47
CA VAL A 261 -30.24 14.47 19.92
C VAL A 261 -29.11 14.60 18.88
N ALA A 262 -29.44 14.50 17.59
CA ALA A 262 -28.46 14.70 16.53
C ALA A 262 -27.86 16.10 16.55
N TYR A 263 -28.69 17.15 16.66
CA TYR A 263 -28.20 18.54 16.77
C TYR A 263 -27.34 18.77 18.01
N TRP A 264 -27.68 18.12 19.13
CA TRP A 264 -26.85 18.18 20.34
C TRP A 264 -25.49 17.55 20.16
N LEU A 265 -25.42 16.34 19.53
CA LEU A 265 -24.17 15.67 19.22
C LEU A 265 -23.37 16.40 18.11
N ASP A 266 -24.03 16.99 17.13
CA ASP A 266 -23.40 17.77 16.05
C ASP A 266 -22.57 18.95 16.58
N ARG A 267 -22.81 19.42 17.79
CA ARG A 267 -22.02 20.47 18.45
C ARG A 267 -20.59 20.03 18.68
N TYR A 268 -20.40 18.81 19.17
CA TYR A 268 -19.08 18.23 19.42
C TYR A 268 -18.36 17.91 18.13
N GLY A 269 -19.08 17.60 17.07
CA GLY A 269 -18.48 17.35 15.75
C GLY A 269 -17.90 18.58 15.06
N LEU A 270 -18.14 19.80 15.56
CA LEU A 270 -17.59 21.04 14.97
C LEU A 270 -16.06 21.10 15.05
N VAL A 271 -15.45 20.58 16.12
CA VAL A 271 -13.99 20.53 16.26
C VAL A 271 -13.30 19.55 15.31
N LEU A 272 -14.10 18.76 14.60
CA LEU A 272 -13.67 17.84 13.53
C LEU A 272 -14.06 18.34 12.13
N SER A 273 -14.60 19.57 12.02
CA SER A 273 -14.99 20.15 10.73
C SER A 273 -13.80 20.36 9.82
N GLN A 274 -13.99 20.23 8.52
CA GLN A 274 -12.96 20.50 7.53
C GLN A 274 -13.28 21.79 6.79
N HIS A 275 -12.35 22.73 6.79
CA HIS A 275 -12.41 23.99 6.07
C HIS A 275 -11.37 24.01 4.94
N GLU A 276 -11.41 25.01 4.08
CA GLU A 276 -10.45 25.16 2.98
C GLU A 276 -9.02 25.35 3.48
N LEU A 277 -8.82 26.02 4.61
CA LEU A 277 -7.51 26.36 5.16
C LEU A 277 -6.99 25.32 6.16
N PHE A 278 -7.85 24.87 7.08
CA PHE A 278 -7.48 23.99 8.19
C PHE A 278 -8.62 23.08 8.63
N THR A 279 -8.31 22.04 9.39
CA THR A 279 -9.26 21.16 10.07
C THR A 279 -9.51 21.66 11.50
N GLY A 280 -10.77 21.66 11.92
CA GLY A 280 -11.21 22.11 13.22
C GLY A 280 -12.37 23.12 13.15
N ALA A 281 -12.85 23.58 14.30
CA ALA A 281 -13.88 24.63 14.33
C ALA A 281 -13.24 26.00 14.08
N GLY A 282 -13.77 26.76 13.13
CA GLY A 282 -13.36 28.14 12.88
C GLY A 282 -14.23 29.17 13.65
N TYR A 283 -13.94 30.46 13.44
CA TYR A 283 -14.66 31.56 14.07
C TYR A 283 -16.18 31.48 13.83
N THR A 284 -16.60 31.25 12.60
CA THR A 284 -18.02 31.11 12.24
C THR A 284 -18.66 29.92 12.95
N ASP A 285 -17.95 28.81 13.11
CA ASP A 285 -18.47 27.62 13.78
C ASP A 285 -18.78 27.91 15.26
N ILE A 286 -17.89 28.60 15.94
CA ILE A 286 -18.04 28.87 17.38
C ILE A 286 -19.03 30.00 17.64
N THR A 287 -19.02 31.05 16.82
CA THR A 287 -19.88 32.24 17.06
C THR A 287 -21.29 32.13 16.47
N ALA A 288 -21.49 31.36 15.39
CA ALA A 288 -22.78 31.25 14.72
C ALA A 288 -23.33 29.79 14.69
N VAL A 289 -22.53 28.80 14.30
CA VAL A 289 -23.04 27.43 14.11
C VAL A 289 -23.30 26.74 15.44
N LEU A 290 -22.42 26.86 16.43
CA LEU A 290 -22.56 26.24 17.76
C LEU A 290 -23.78 26.74 18.53
N PRO A 291 -24.03 28.07 18.67
CA PRO A 291 -25.28 28.59 19.21
C PRO A 291 -26.49 28.18 18.37
N GLY A 292 -26.36 28.20 17.05
CA GLY A 292 -27.38 27.75 16.11
C GLY A 292 -27.81 26.29 16.34
N LYS A 293 -26.88 25.37 16.50
CA LYS A 293 -27.15 23.95 16.81
C LYS A 293 -27.86 23.79 18.15
N THR A 294 -27.50 24.60 19.17
CA THR A 294 -28.15 24.60 20.47
C THR A 294 -29.61 25.09 20.36
N ILE A 295 -29.85 26.17 19.62
CA ILE A 295 -31.22 26.70 19.38
C ILE A 295 -32.05 25.70 18.58
N MET A 296 -31.46 25.08 17.52
CA MET A 296 -32.14 24.05 16.72
C MET A 296 -32.50 22.82 17.55
N THR A 297 -31.69 22.43 18.53
CA THR A 297 -31.99 21.34 19.47
C THR A 297 -33.31 21.69 20.24
N ILE A 298 -33.39 22.88 20.79
CA ILE A 298 -34.59 23.34 21.52
C ILE A 298 -35.82 23.39 20.60
N ILE A 299 -35.66 23.95 19.40
CA ILE A 299 -36.76 24.03 18.40
C ILE A 299 -37.24 22.62 18.03
N ALA A 300 -36.30 21.67 17.80
CA ALA A 300 -36.65 20.27 17.46
C ALA A 300 -37.44 19.60 18.60
N VAL A 301 -37.07 19.84 19.86
CA VAL A 301 -37.82 19.33 21.02
C VAL A 301 -39.23 19.97 21.06
N ILE A 302 -39.36 21.29 20.89
CA ILE A 302 -40.67 21.97 20.87
C ILE A 302 -41.52 21.39 19.72
N CYS A 303 -40.95 21.23 18.53
CA CYS A 303 -41.66 20.64 17.38
C CYS A 303 -42.11 19.20 17.65
N ALA A 304 -41.28 18.39 18.30
CA ALA A 304 -41.67 17.06 18.73
C ALA A 304 -42.85 17.06 19.72
N LEU A 305 -42.82 17.95 20.69
CA LEU A 305 -43.91 18.11 21.65
C LEU A 305 -45.22 18.59 20.97
N LEU A 306 -45.13 19.48 19.97
CA LEU A 306 -46.29 19.90 19.17
C LEU A 306 -46.85 18.70 18.36
N LEU A 307 -45.99 17.83 17.81
CA LEU A 307 -46.42 16.62 17.14
C LEU A 307 -47.13 15.65 18.09
N PHE A 308 -46.58 15.44 19.28
CA PHE A 308 -47.27 14.63 20.31
C PHE A 308 -48.59 15.25 20.75
N ALA A 309 -48.65 16.55 20.93
CA ALA A 309 -49.91 17.26 21.26
C ALA A 309 -50.94 17.17 20.13
N SER A 310 -50.52 17.21 18.86
CA SER A 310 -51.40 17.06 17.70
C SER A 310 -52.08 15.69 17.64
N ALA A 311 -51.42 14.65 18.14
CA ALA A 311 -51.98 13.30 18.26
C ALA A 311 -53.23 13.27 19.09
N PHE A 312 -53.37 14.15 20.11
CA PHE A 312 -54.58 14.31 20.95
C PHE A 312 -55.61 15.27 20.36
N ARG A 313 -55.18 16.31 19.62
CA ARG A 313 -56.07 17.33 19.06
C ARG A 313 -56.61 17.05 17.65
N ARG A 314 -56.17 15.94 17.00
CA ARG A 314 -56.64 15.46 15.70
C ARG A 314 -56.52 16.49 14.56
N SER A 315 -55.52 17.31 14.56
CA SER A 315 -55.27 18.36 13.57
C SER A 315 -53.92 18.22 12.91
N TRP A 316 -53.85 18.24 11.57
CA TRP A 316 -52.60 18.26 10.79
C TRP A 316 -51.94 19.65 10.74
N LEU A 317 -52.60 20.70 11.26
CA LEU A 317 -52.05 22.04 11.30
C LEU A 317 -50.80 22.12 12.19
N LEU A 318 -50.84 21.53 13.39
CA LEU A 318 -49.73 21.56 14.35
C LEU A 318 -48.50 20.81 13.82
N PRO A 319 -48.61 19.58 13.25
CA PRO A 319 -47.50 18.93 12.56
C PRO A 319 -46.91 19.77 11.44
N GLY A 320 -47.74 20.35 10.59
CA GLY A 320 -47.30 21.21 9.48
C GLY A 320 -46.57 22.46 9.96
N VAL A 321 -47.04 23.12 10.98
CA VAL A 321 -46.36 24.27 11.60
C VAL A 321 -45.04 23.85 12.23
N GLY A 322 -44.98 22.71 12.98
CA GLY A 322 -43.75 22.21 13.59
C GLY A 322 -42.67 21.87 12.57
N VAL A 323 -43.02 21.11 11.53
CA VAL A 323 -42.06 20.76 10.46
C VAL A 323 -41.65 22.02 9.68
N GLY A 324 -42.61 22.91 9.36
CA GLY A 324 -42.33 24.17 8.67
C GLY A 324 -41.41 25.11 9.46
N LEU A 325 -41.62 25.20 10.79
CA LEU A 325 -40.75 25.97 11.69
C LEU A 325 -39.33 25.38 11.74
N LEU A 326 -39.19 24.06 11.84
CA LEU A 326 -37.89 23.39 11.84
C LEU A 326 -37.16 23.63 10.53
N LEU A 327 -37.84 23.47 9.38
CA LEU A 327 -37.24 23.73 8.06
C LEU A 327 -36.82 25.20 7.93
N LEU A 328 -37.67 26.15 8.30
CA LEU A 328 -37.34 27.56 8.27
C LEU A 328 -36.13 27.88 9.17
N SER A 329 -36.13 27.33 10.40
CA SER A 329 -34.99 27.51 11.32
C SER A 329 -33.71 26.90 10.80
N THR A 330 -33.76 25.73 10.15
CA THR A 330 -32.59 25.10 9.53
C THR A 330 -32.02 25.97 8.43
N ILE A 331 -32.87 26.61 7.61
CA ILE A 331 -32.44 27.53 6.55
C ILE A 331 -31.86 28.82 7.15
N LEU A 332 -32.58 29.46 8.06
CA LEU A 332 -32.18 30.77 8.57
C LEU A 332 -31.03 30.68 9.57
N ILE A 333 -31.10 29.79 10.56
CA ILE A 333 -30.13 29.69 11.65
C ILE A 333 -29.00 28.76 11.25
N GLY A 334 -29.27 27.67 10.51
CA GLY A 334 -28.30 26.71 10.11
C GLY A 334 -27.56 27.02 8.79
N GLY A 335 -28.07 27.96 7.99
CA GLY A 335 -27.47 28.31 6.69
C GLY A 335 -27.20 29.78 6.52
N VAL A 336 -28.28 30.61 6.49
CA VAL A 336 -28.18 32.05 6.13
C VAL A 336 -27.35 32.83 7.17
N TYR A 337 -27.57 32.60 8.46
CA TYR A 337 -26.86 33.34 9.51
C TYR A 337 -25.37 33.04 9.56
N PRO A 338 -24.89 31.77 9.52
CA PRO A 338 -23.49 31.48 9.40
C PRO A 338 -22.85 32.05 8.12
N ALA A 339 -23.54 31.98 6.97
CA ALA A 339 -23.06 32.57 5.72
C ALA A 339 -22.85 34.08 5.80
N ILE A 340 -23.77 34.80 6.49
CA ILE A 340 -23.64 36.27 6.74
C ILE A 340 -22.40 36.53 7.62
N VAL A 341 -22.22 35.76 8.70
CA VAL A 341 -21.05 35.91 9.59
C VAL A 341 -19.76 35.66 8.81
N GLN A 342 -19.69 34.56 8.05
CA GLN A 342 -18.52 34.24 7.23
C GLN A 342 -18.20 35.33 6.23
N GLN A 343 -19.21 35.82 5.48
CA GLN A 343 -18.99 36.77 4.39
C GLN A 343 -18.67 38.18 4.85
N PHE A 344 -19.28 38.63 5.93
CA PHE A 344 -19.19 40.03 6.36
C PHE A 344 -18.36 40.27 7.61
N GLN A 345 -18.11 39.24 8.43
CA GLN A 345 -17.31 39.37 9.66
C GLN A 345 -15.95 38.67 9.56
N VAL A 346 -15.90 37.51 8.92
CA VAL A 346 -14.66 36.73 8.83
C VAL A 346 -13.85 37.14 7.60
N LYS A 347 -14.37 36.95 6.38
CA LYS A 347 -13.62 37.20 5.16
C LYS A 347 -12.90 38.54 5.03
N PRO A 348 -13.45 39.67 5.53
CA PRO A 348 -12.74 40.97 5.46
C PRO A 348 -11.52 41.08 6.38
N ASN A 349 -11.43 40.25 7.42
CA ASN A 349 -10.33 40.21 8.38
C ASN A 349 -10.05 38.79 8.87
N GLU A 350 -9.84 37.89 7.92
CA GLU A 350 -9.81 36.44 8.14
C GLU A 350 -8.62 36.01 9.01
N ALA A 351 -7.43 36.56 8.73
CA ALA A 351 -6.21 36.26 9.50
C ALA A 351 -6.37 36.50 11.01
N ASP A 352 -6.96 37.68 11.39
CA ASP A 352 -7.14 38.01 12.80
C ASP A 352 -8.28 37.23 13.45
N ARG A 353 -9.35 36.95 12.70
CA ARG A 353 -10.52 36.22 13.21
C ARG A 353 -10.25 34.74 13.41
N GLU A 354 -9.50 34.14 12.50
CA GLU A 354 -9.17 32.70 12.56
C GLU A 354 -7.87 32.43 13.36
N ARG A 355 -7.13 33.46 13.81
CA ARG A 355 -5.84 33.33 14.47
C ARG A 355 -5.84 32.28 15.60
N GLU A 356 -6.77 32.38 16.54
CA GLU A 356 -6.89 31.45 17.69
C GLU A 356 -7.16 30.01 17.21
N PHE A 357 -7.95 29.85 16.16
CA PHE A 357 -8.32 28.53 15.63
C PHE A 357 -7.20 27.91 14.81
N ILE A 358 -6.42 28.74 14.10
CA ILE A 358 -5.19 28.32 13.42
C ILE A 358 -4.15 27.86 14.44
N GLU A 359 -3.95 28.59 15.54
CA GLU A 359 -3.05 28.22 16.63
C GLU A 359 -3.43 26.85 17.23
N ARG A 360 -4.73 26.62 17.47
CA ARG A 360 -5.26 25.33 17.94
C ARG A 360 -5.01 24.21 16.91
N ASN A 361 -5.18 24.49 15.62
CA ASN A 361 -4.92 23.53 14.55
C ASN A 361 -3.43 23.21 14.44
N ILE A 362 -2.53 24.21 14.51
CA ILE A 362 -1.08 24.01 14.49
C ILE A 362 -0.67 23.10 15.66
N THR A 363 -1.05 23.45 16.88
CA THR A 363 -0.71 22.69 18.08
C THR A 363 -1.24 21.25 17.99
N ALA A 364 -2.53 21.09 17.68
CA ALA A 364 -3.15 19.76 17.60
C ALA A 364 -2.52 18.88 16.50
N THR A 365 -2.17 19.47 15.35
CA THR A 365 -1.54 18.73 14.25
C THR A 365 -0.15 18.27 14.63
N ARG A 366 0.68 19.16 15.16
CA ARG A 366 2.04 18.81 15.60
C ARG A 366 2.03 17.67 16.63
N THR A 367 1.15 17.78 17.63
CA THR A 367 1.00 16.74 18.65
C THR A 367 0.43 15.43 18.11
N SER A 368 -0.58 15.47 17.23
CA SER A 368 -1.25 14.26 16.75
C SER A 368 -0.37 13.41 15.81
N TYR A 369 0.64 14.03 15.19
CA TYR A 369 1.58 13.34 14.31
C TYR A 369 3.00 13.21 14.87
N GLY A 370 3.23 13.65 16.12
CA GLY A 370 4.47 13.41 16.87
C GLY A 370 5.68 14.23 16.42
N PHE A 371 5.46 15.48 16.05
CA PHE A 371 6.55 16.44 15.76
C PHE A 371 6.38 17.78 16.49
N ASP A 372 5.79 17.73 17.69
CA ASP A 372 5.54 18.92 18.51
C ASP A 372 6.83 19.60 18.99
N GLU A 373 7.90 18.86 19.20
CA GLU A 373 9.21 19.37 19.61
C GLU A 373 10.05 19.91 18.45
N LEU A 374 9.64 19.68 17.19
CA LEU A 374 10.38 20.12 16.02
C LEU A 374 10.55 21.65 16.01
N ALA A 375 11.81 22.10 15.94
CA ALA A 375 12.19 23.49 15.76
C ALA A 375 13.27 23.60 14.67
N PRO A 376 12.99 24.29 13.55
CA PRO A 376 14.02 24.53 12.53
C PRO A 376 15.19 25.33 13.10
N MET A 377 16.41 24.95 12.71
CA MET A 377 17.66 25.61 13.05
C MET A 377 18.13 26.41 11.82
N GLU A 378 18.46 27.69 12.01
CA GLU A 378 19.06 28.48 10.93
C GLU A 378 20.43 27.88 10.56
N TYR A 379 20.65 27.66 9.27
CA TYR A 379 21.86 27.05 8.74
C TYR A 379 22.44 27.94 7.64
N ASP A 380 23.53 28.70 7.99
CA ASP A 380 24.27 29.56 7.08
C ASP A 380 25.21 28.71 6.22
N ALA A 381 24.67 27.98 5.26
CA ALA A 381 25.43 27.06 4.44
C ALA A 381 26.49 27.73 3.60
N VAL A 382 27.67 27.16 3.62
CA VAL A 382 28.82 27.58 2.78
C VAL A 382 28.51 27.21 1.32
N THR A 383 28.81 28.11 0.39
CA THR A 383 28.51 27.91 -1.04
C THR A 383 29.75 27.66 -1.91
N THR A 384 30.94 27.76 -1.34
CA THR A 384 32.24 27.58 -2.03
C THR A 384 32.93 26.34 -1.49
N ALA A 385 33.53 25.56 -2.40
CA ALA A 385 34.34 24.40 -2.04
C ALA A 385 35.80 24.80 -1.89
N GLU A 386 36.43 24.38 -0.78
CA GLU A 386 37.85 24.62 -0.48
C GLU A 386 38.56 23.29 -0.18
N SER A 387 39.87 23.21 -0.43
CA SER A 387 40.67 22.01 -0.17
C SER A 387 40.69 21.68 1.32
N GLY A 388 40.46 20.40 1.67
CA GLY A 388 40.45 19.90 3.05
C GLY A 388 39.18 20.23 3.83
N GLN A 389 38.12 20.69 3.16
CA GLN A 389 36.89 21.17 3.81
C GLN A 389 36.07 20.06 4.49
N LEU A 390 36.18 18.83 4.02
CA LEU A 390 35.44 17.67 4.59
C LEU A 390 36.16 17.00 5.77
N LEU A 391 37.30 17.55 6.22
CA LEU A 391 38.10 16.93 7.30
C LEU A 391 37.31 16.80 8.61
N ASP A 392 36.48 17.78 8.94
CA ASP A 392 35.67 17.77 10.16
C ASP A 392 34.42 16.85 10.03
N ASP A 393 34.07 16.44 8.82
CA ASP A 393 32.93 15.56 8.51
C ASP A 393 33.38 14.22 7.90
N ALA A 394 34.64 13.84 8.14
CA ALA A 394 35.25 12.65 7.57
C ALA A 394 34.52 11.33 7.96
N ASP A 395 33.84 11.33 9.07
CA ASP A 395 32.97 10.22 9.53
C ASP A 395 31.63 10.07 8.78
N SER A 396 31.19 11.13 8.07
CA SER A 396 29.96 11.10 7.27
C SER A 396 30.19 10.68 5.81
N VAL A 397 31.42 10.81 5.32
CA VAL A 397 31.75 10.55 3.91
C VAL A 397 31.67 9.06 3.57
N PRO A 398 32.15 8.12 4.41
CA PRO A 398 31.95 6.68 4.20
C PRO A 398 30.48 6.25 4.19
N GLY A 399 29.60 7.00 4.87
CA GLY A 399 28.15 6.76 4.88
C GLY A 399 27.42 7.17 3.60
N ILE A 400 28.11 7.78 2.61
CA ILE A 400 27.49 8.19 1.34
C ILE A 400 27.21 6.95 0.48
N ARG A 401 25.95 6.57 0.37
CA ARG A 401 25.54 5.40 -0.38
C ARG A 401 25.60 5.63 -1.89
N LEU A 402 26.35 4.78 -2.59
CA LEU A 402 26.49 4.78 -4.05
C LEU A 402 25.61 3.74 -4.75
N LEU A 403 25.26 2.64 -4.05
CA LEU A 403 24.33 1.66 -4.56
C LEU A 403 22.89 2.11 -4.35
N ASP A 404 22.20 2.40 -5.44
CA ASP A 404 20.78 2.75 -5.40
C ASP A 404 19.91 1.49 -5.39
N PRO A 405 19.17 1.21 -4.30
CA PRO A 405 18.37 0.00 -4.17
C PRO A 405 17.26 -0.12 -5.23
N ASN A 406 16.82 1.01 -5.81
CA ASN A 406 15.81 1.02 -6.87
C ASN A 406 16.40 0.76 -8.26
N VAL A 407 17.72 0.85 -8.41
CA VAL A 407 18.41 0.65 -9.70
C VAL A 407 19.13 -0.69 -9.76
N VAL A 408 19.72 -1.16 -8.65
CA VAL A 408 20.62 -2.33 -8.67
C VAL A 408 19.93 -3.68 -8.54
N SER A 409 18.60 -3.76 -8.39
CA SER A 409 17.89 -5.03 -8.31
C SER A 409 18.15 -5.96 -9.52
N PRO A 410 18.14 -5.50 -10.78
CA PRO A 410 18.52 -6.33 -11.92
C PRO A 410 19.99 -6.82 -11.86
N THR A 411 20.88 -6.08 -11.21
CA THR A 411 22.28 -6.49 -10.99
C THR A 411 22.37 -7.63 -9.99
N PHE A 412 21.63 -7.55 -8.88
CA PHE A 412 21.47 -8.63 -7.91
C PHE A 412 20.90 -9.87 -8.59
N GLU A 413 19.85 -9.70 -9.39
CA GLU A 413 19.23 -10.80 -10.12
C GLU A 413 20.24 -11.46 -11.08
N GLN A 414 20.89 -10.69 -11.92
CA GLN A 414 21.81 -11.25 -12.93
C GLN A 414 23.05 -11.92 -12.32
N LEU A 415 23.62 -11.36 -11.25
CA LEU A 415 24.84 -11.88 -10.64
C LEU A 415 24.59 -12.95 -9.58
N GLN A 416 23.45 -12.88 -8.87
CA GLN A 416 23.16 -13.70 -7.69
C GLN A 416 21.90 -14.56 -7.79
N GLN A 417 21.16 -14.53 -8.90
CA GLN A 417 19.96 -15.34 -9.10
C GLN A 417 20.28 -16.83 -9.16
N VAL A 418 21.42 -17.20 -9.73
CA VAL A 418 21.93 -18.58 -9.93
C VAL A 418 21.02 -19.44 -10.84
N ARG A 419 19.68 -19.37 -10.68
CA ARG A 419 18.67 -20.08 -11.47
C ARG A 419 17.43 -19.22 -11.66
N GLY A 420 16.78 -19.27 -12.82
CA GLY A 420 15.63 -18.45 -13.20
C GLY A 420 14.36 -18.66 -12.37
N PHE A 421 14.32 -19.60 -11.42
CA PHE A 421 13.23 -19.76 -10.47
C PHE A 421 13.48 -19.06 -9.12
N TYR A 422 14.54 -18.27 -9.02
CA TYR A 422 14.73 -17.29 -7.96
C TYR A 422 14.60 -15.89 -8.54
N SER A 423 14.16 -14.94 -7.73
CA SER A 423 14.05 -13.51 -8.05
C SER A 423 14.38 -12.65 -6.84
N PHE A 424 14.57 -11.38 -7.10
CA PHE A 424 14.68 -10.34 -6.09
C PHE A 424 13.56 -9.32 -6.31
N PRO A 425 13.11 -8.59 -5.27
CA PRO A 425 12.09 -7.55 -5.39
C PRO A 425 12.57 -6.41 -6.31
N GLU A 426 11.63 -5.66 -6.89
CA GLU A 426 11.94 -4.54 -7.79
C GLU A 426 12.74 -3.43 -7.10
N SER A 427 12.48 -3.17 -5.81
CA SER A 427 13.23 -2.27 -4.94
C SER A 427 13.89 -3.11 -3.84
N LEU A 428 15.17 -2.88 -3.59
CA LEU A 428 15.91 -3.53 -2.52
C LEU A 428 15.88 -2.66 -1.25
N ASP A 429 16.29 -3.23 -0.13
CA ASP A 429 16.29 -2.55 1.16
C ASP A 429 17.67 -2.02 1.55
N VAL A 430 17.67 -1.04 2.45
CA VAL A 430 18.89 -0.52 3.10
C VAL A 430 18.80 -0.80 4.59
N ASP A 431 19.81 -1.47 5.10
CA ASP A 431 19.98 -1.76 6.52
C ASP A 431 21.43 -1.52 6.92
N ARG A 432 21.75 -1.61 8.20
CA ARG A 432 23.09 -1.44 8.73
C ARG A 432 23.57 -2.70 9.41
N TYR A 433 24.82 -3.01 9.19
CA TYR A 433 25.50 -4.15 9.77
C TYR A 433 26.90 -3.78 10.24
N GLU A 434 27.33 -4.37 11.36
CA GLU A 434 28.72 -4.27 11.79
C GLU A 434 29.57 -5.21 10.94
N VAL A 435 30.44 -4.63 10.11
CA VAL A 435 31.39 -5.36 9.25
C VAL A 435 32.79 -4.91 9.60
N ASP A 436 33.68 -5.86 9.96
CA ASP A 436 35.06 -5.61 10.37
C ASP A 436 35.21 -4.68 11.61
N GLY A 437 34.13 -4.48 12.39
CA GLY A 437 34.09 -3.64 13.59
C GLY A 437 33.67 -2.21 13.34
N GLU A 438 33.12 -1.94 12.16
CA GLU A 438 32.54 -0.66 11.76
C GLU A 438 31.11 -0.86 11.27
N GLU A 439 30.18 0.06 11.62
CA GLU A 439 28.81 0.03 11.11
C GLU A 439 28.78 0.53 9.67
N GLN A 440 28.17 -0.24 8.78
CA GLN A 440 28.11 0.05 7.34
C GLN A 440 26.70 -0.04 6.80
N ASP A 441 26.31 0.97 6.04
CA ASP A 441 25.07 0.95 5.24
C ASP A 441 25.18 -0.15 4.17
N THR A 442 24.25 -1.07 4.19
CA THR A 442 24.24 -2.29 3.37
C THR A 442 22.96 -2.35 2.56
N VAL A 443 23.06 -2.57 1.25
CA VAL A 443 21.91 -2.89 0.39
C VAL A 443 21.67 -4.39 0.49
N ILE A 444 20.47 -4.78 0.92
CA ILE A 444 20.12 -6.15 1.27
C ILE A 444 18.86 -6.59 0.52
N ALA A 445 18.79 -7.86 0.15
CA ALA A 445 17.60 -8.47 -0.43
C ALA A 445 17.52 -9.95 -0.11
N VAL A 446 16.30 -10.47 -0.04
CA VAL A 446 16.03 -11.90 0.08
C VAL A 446 15.87 -12.50 -1.30
N ARG A 447 16.51 -13.65 -1.54
CA ARG A 447 16.33 -14.41 -2.76
C ARG A 447 15.04 -15.23 -2.65
N GLU A 448 13.97 -14.78 -3.30
CA GLU A 448 12.66 -15.40 -3.24
C GLU A 448 12.39 -16.40 -4.36
N ILE A 449 11.31 -17.17 -4.24
CA ILE A 449 10.92 -18.17 -5.23
C ILE A 449 10.09 -17.54 -6.36
N ASN A 450 10.56 -17.61 -7.58
CA ASN A 450 9.87 -17.22 -8.80
C ASN A 450 9.28 -18.43 -9.53
N ILE A 451 8.00 -18.67 -9.37
CA ILE A 451 7.30 -19.81 -10.00
C ILE A 451 7.24 -19.66 -11.53
N ASP A 452 7.18 -18.43 -12.04
CA ASP A 452 7.13 -18.18 -13.49
C ASP A 452 8.48 -18.43 -14.18
N GLY A 453 9.57 -18.32 -13.43
CA GLY A 453 10.93 -18.66 -13.90
C GLY A 453 11.22 -20.16 -13.98
N ILE A 454 10.30 -21.03 -13.55
CA ILE A 454 10.45 -22.48 -13.72
C ILE A 454 10.30 -22.83 -15.22
N PRO A 455 11.17 -23.69 -15.80
CA PRO A 455 11.05 -24.11 -17.18
C PRO A 455 9.64 -24.62 -17.52
N SER A 456 9.07 -24.20 -18.64
CA SER A 456 7.68 -24.48 -19.01
C SER A 456 7.32 -25.98 -19.04
N SER A 457 8.30 -26.83 -19.31
CA SER A 457 8.14 -28.29 -19.23
C SER A 457 7.97 -28.83 -17.80
N GLN A 458 8.36 -28.06 -16.80
CA GLN A 458 8.29 -28.40 -15.38
C GLN A 458 7.18 -27.62 -14.66
N GLN A 459 6.54 -26.66 -15.31
CA GLN A 459 5.40 -25.89 -14.76
C GLN A 459 4.16 -26.76 -14.66
N ASN A 460 4.06 -27.52 -13.59
CA ASN A 460 2.89 -28.31 -13.24
C ASN A 460 2.61 -28.19 -11.73
N TRP A 461 1.38 -28.46 -11.33
CA TRP A 461 0.94 -28.32 -9.95
C TRP A 461 1.88 -29.02 -8.95
N LEU A 462 2.37 -30.21 -9.26
CA LEU A 462 3.22 -30.98 -8.36
C LEU A 462 4.52 -30.20 -8.05
N ASN A 463 5.19 -29.72 -9.10
CA ASN A 463 6.43 -28.96 -8.95
C ASN A 463 6.20 -27.62 -8.27
N GLN A 464 5.23 -26.84 -8.74
CA GLN A 464 4.93 -25.51 -8.21
C GLN A 464 4.48 -25.54 -6.75
N ALA A 465 3.71 -26.55 -6.33
CA ALA A 465 3.16 -26.60 -5.00
C ALA A 465 3.97 -27.45 -4.01
N THR A 466 4.87 -28.37 -4.46
CA THR A 466 5.53 -29.34 -3.54
C THR A 466 7.04 -29.46 -3.72
N VAL A 467 7.61 -28.84 -4.75
CA VAL A 467 9.06 -28.92 -5.03
C VAL A 467 9.71 -27.54 -4.93
N TYR A 468 9.19 -26.55 -5.66
CA TYR A 468 9.65 -25.17 -5.61
C TYR A 468 8.84 -24.41 -4.54
N THR A 469 9.15 -24.67 -3.27
CA THR A 469 8.33 -24.25 -2.13
C THR A 469 8.85 -23.01 -1.40
N HIS A 470 10.14 -22.67 -1.59
CA HIS A 470 10.80 -21.60 -0.83
C HIS A 470 11.93 -20.96 -1.62
N GLY A 471 12.25 -19.73 -1.29
CA GLY A 471 13.45 -19.02 -1.66
C GLY A 471 14.66 -19.46 -0.82
N PHE A 472 15.87 -18.95 -1.15
CA PHE A 472 17.06 -19.40 -0.46
C PHE A 472 18.11 -18.31 -0.29
N GLY A 473 18.28 -17.85 0.92
CA GLY A 473 19.34 -16.97 1.36
C GLY A 473 19.04 -15.47 1.20
N VAL A 474 19.90 -14.70 1.81
CA VAL A 474 20.01 -13.25 1.69
C VAL A 474 21.18 -12.96 0.80
N VAL A 475 21.11 -11.89 0.02
CA VAL A 475 22.22 -11.28 -0.69
C VAL A 475 22.36 -9.85 -0.16
N ALA A 476 23.58 -9.47 0.16
CA ALA A 476 23.88 -8.17 0.74
C ALA A 476 25.16 -7.58 0.16
N ALA A 477 25.17 -6.27 -0.11
CA ALA A 477 26.32 -5.56 -0.65
C ALA A 477 26.56 -4.25 0.12
N ARG A 478 27.81 -3.84 0.24
CA ARG A 478 28.21 -2.58 0.88
C ARG A 478 27.67 -1.39 0.07
N GLY A 479 26.94 -0.51 0.73
CA GLY A 479 26.22 0.59 0.05
C GLY A 479 27.12 1.65 -0.57
N ASN A 480 28.32 1.86 -0.02
CA ASN A 480 29.30 2.89 -0.40
C ASN A 480 30.43 2.38 -1.31
N GLN A 481 30.46 1.08 -1.66
CA GLN A 481 31.57 0.49 -2.39
C GLN A 481 31.15 -0.15 -3.72
N ARG A 482 32.07 -0.17 -4.66
CA ARG A 482 31.94 -0.90 -5.92
C ARG A 482 33.24 -1.63 -6.28
N ALA A 483 33.14 -2.75 -6.98
CA ALA A 483 34.30 -3.41 -7.57
C ALA A 483 34.81 -2.64 -8.80
N ALA A 484 36.01 -3.00 -9.27
CA ALA A 484 36.67 -2.32 -10.40
C ALA A 484 35.86 -2.35 -11.72
N ASP A 485 34.99 -3.33 -11.90
CA ASP A 485 34.09 -3.46 -13.05
C ASP A 485 32.74 -2.73 -12.87
N GLY A 486 32.50 -2.11 -11.71
CA GLY A 486 31.25 -1.44 -11.36
C GLY A 486 30.21 -2.33 -10.72
N SER A 487 30.50 -3.61 -10.45
CA SER A 487 29.60 -4.50 -9.70
C SER A 487 29.61 -4.19 -8.21
N PRO A 488 28.56 -4.58 -7.46
CA PRO A 488 28.52 -4.44 -6.00
C PRO A 488 29.66 -5.21 -5.31
N VAL A 489 30.13 -4.69 -4.17
CA VAL A 489 31.00 -5.41 -3.24
C VAL A 489 30.12 -6.18 -2.26
N TRP A 490 30.13 -7.52 -2.38
CA TRP A 490 29.24 -8.38 -1.64
C TRP A 490 29.66 -8.55 -0.18
N SER A 491 28.73 -8.38 0.75
CA SER A 491 28.84 -8.80 2.15
C SER A 491 28.31 -10.21 2.38
N VAL A 492 27.29 -10.61 1.59
CA VAL A 492 26.78 -11.98 1.51
C VAL A 492 26.42 -12.29 0.06
N GLU A 493 26.91 -13.42 -0.44
CA GLU A 493 26.73 -13.85 -1.83
C GLU A 493 26.56 -15.38 -1.93
N ASP A 494 26.34 -15.89 -3.13
CA ASP A 494 26.29 -17.31 -3.52
C ASP A 494 25.10 -18.14 -2.96
N ILE A 495 25.05 -19.42 -3.34
CA ILE A 495 24.17 -20.46 -2.82
C ILE A 495 25.02 -21.74 -2.55
N PRO A 496 25.18 -22.20 -1.29
CA PRO A 496 24.64 -21.59 -0.05
C PRO A 496 25.25 -20.23 0.24
N PRO A 497 24.55 -19.35 1.00
CA PRO A 497 25.06 -18.03 1.32
C PRO A 497 26.42 -18.09 2.02
N VAL A 498 27.36 -17.27 1.55
CA VAL A 498 28.71 -17.11 2.14
C VAL A 498 28.91 -15.60 2.33
N GLY A 499 29.43 -15.21 3.49
CA GLY A 499 29.68 -13.80 3.76
C GLY A 499 30.07 -13.50 5.19
N VAL A 500 30.07 -12.19 5.51
CA VAL A 500 30.54 -11.68 6.82
C VAL A 500 29.40 -11.47 7.83
N LEU A 501 28.14 -11.61 7.45
CA LEU A 501 26.98 -11.37 8.32
C LEU A 501 26.60 -12.57 9.21
N GLY A 502 27.46 -13.57 9.34
CA GLY A 502 27.26 -14.72 10.22
C GLY A 502 26.43 -15.85 9.62
N ASP A 503 26.25 -16.92 10.43
CA ASP A 503 25.46 -18.10 10.03
C ASP A 503 23.96 -17.88 10.34
N PHE A 504 23.08 -18.18 9.38
CA PHE A 504 21.63 -18.08 9.54
C PHE A 504 20.89 -19.19 8.81
N GLU A 505 19.60 -19.42 9.15
CA GLU A 505 18.69 -20.31 8.41
C GLU A 505 18.33 -19.67 7.05
N PRO A 506 18.79 -20.21 5.91
CA PRO A 506 18.67 -19.52 4.62
C PRO A 506 17.34 -19.74 3.92
N ARG A 507 16.47 -20.65 4.37
CA ARG A 507 15.24 -21.00 3.65
C ARG A 507 14.13 -19.99 3.89
N VAL A 508 13.54 -19.47 2.82
CA VAL A 508 12.52 -18.43 2.83
C VAL A 508 11.19 -19.02 2.37
N TYR A 509 10.41 -19.50 3.32
CA TYR A 509 9.07 -20.01 3.05
C TYR A 509 8.00 -18.92 3.09
N PHE A 510 8.28 -17.79 3.72
CA PHE A 510 7.40 -16.62 3.84
C PHE A 510 8.15 -15.39 3.33
N GLY A 511 7.66 -14.80 2.26
CA GLY A 511 8.25 -13.66 1.58
C GLY A 511 7.22 -12.92 0.74
N GLU A 512 7.63 -11.78 0.17
CA GLU A 512 6.75 -10.86 -0.57
C GLU A 512 6.26 -11.44 -1.89
N GLU A 513 7.13 -12.18 -2.60
CA GLU A 513 6.80 -12.82 -3.89
C GLU A 513 6.37 -14.28 -3.75
N SER A 514 6.20 -14.75 -2.52
CA SER A 514 5.81 -16.14 -2.24
C SER A 514 4.49 -16.53 -2.92
N PRO A 515 4.40 -17.73 -3.55
CA PRO A 515 3.18 -18.20 -4.20
C PRO A 515 2.03 -18.35 -3.20
N PRO A 516 0.76 -18.32 -3.66
CA PRO A 516 -0.43 -18.31 -2.80
C PRO A 516 -0.48 -19.43 -1.77
N TYR A 517 0.09 -20.60 -2.08
CA TYR A 517 0.29 -21.68 -1.12
C TYR A 517 1.40 -22.63 -1.56
N SER A 518 2.00 -23.31 -0.60
CA SER A 518 2.88 -24.46 -0.81
C SER A 518 2.54 -25.59 0.15
N ILE A 519 2.83 -26.83 -0.27
CA ILE A 519 2.64 -28.04 0.54
C ILE A 519 4.03 -28.57 0.88
N VAL A 520 4.30 -28.61 2.16
CA VAL A 520 5.61 -28.94 2.71
C VAL A 520 5.50 -30.08 3.72
N GLY A 521 6.64 -30.65 4.08
CA GLY A 521 6.74 -31.70 5.08
C GLY A 521 6.43 -33.10 4.55
N ALA A 522 7.15 -34.09 5.06
CA ALA A 522 7.02 -35.50 4.71
C ALA A 522 7.31 -36.37 5.94
N PRO A 523 6.77 -37.63 5.99
CA PRO A 523 7.06 -38.58 7.05
C PRO A 523 8.56 -38.93 7.14
N GLU A 524 9.01 -39.23 8.34
CA GLU A 524 10.40 -39.65 8.61
C GLU A 524 10.77 -40.86 7.73
N GLY A 525 11.94 -40.78 7.07
CA GLY A 525 12.44 -41.82 6.16
C GLY A 525 11.97 -41.73 4.72
N VAL A 526 11.15 -40.75 4.36
CA VAL A 526 10.83 -40.39 2.96
C VAL A 526 11.92 -39.48 2.42
N SER A 527 12.37 -39.72 1.19
CA SER A 527 13.38 -38.85 0.55
C SER A 527 12.88 -37.43 0.41
N PRO A 528 13.69 -36.42 0.77
CA PRO A 528 13.37 -35.01 0.60
C PRO A 528 13.04 -34.66 -0.86
N VAL A 529 12.11 -33.71 -1.04
CA VAL A 529 11.64 -33.32 -2.38
C VAL A 529 11.70 -31.82 -2.65
N GLU A 530 11.69 -31.01 -1.59
CA GLU A 530 11.77 -29.55 -1.66
C GLU A 530 13.18 -29.15 -2.08
N PHE A 531 13.32 -28.30 -3.10
CA PHE A 531 14.65 -27.88 -3.56
C PHE A 531 15.22 -26.77 -2.68
N ASP A 532 16.43 -27.03 -2.15
CA ASP A 532 17.29 -25.98 -1.59
C ASP A 532 18.23 -25.46 -2.70
N ILE A 533 19.02 -26.36 -3.26
CA ILE A 533 20.00 -26.04 -4.30
C ILE A 533 19.79 -27.01 -5.45
N PRO A 534 19.52 -26.52 -6.67
CA PRO A 534 19.14 -27.36 -7.79
C PRO A 534 20.26 -28.29 -8.31
N GLU A 535 21.51 -27.85 -8.20
CA GLU A 535 22.69 -28.66 -8.50
C GLU A 535 23.87 -28.11 -7.68
N GLY A 536 24.42 -28.88 -6.76
CA GLY A 536 25.66 -28.55 -6.05
C GLY A 536 26.89 -28.76 -6.94
N GLU A 537 28.09 -28.48 -6.45
CA GLU A 537 29.38 -28.63 -7.17
C GLU A 537 29.62 -30.05 -7.74
N GLU A 538 28.97 -31.08 -7.20
CA GLU A 538 29.07 -32.48 -7.66
C GLU A 538 27.92 -32.89 -8.61
N GLY A 539 27.04 -31.96 -9.02
CA GLY A 539 25.92 -32.22 -9.95
C GLY A 539 24.71 -32.91 -9.32
N GLU A 540 24.61 -33.04 -7.99
CA GLU A 540 23.44 -33.54 -7.28
C GLU A 540 22.65 -32.39 -6.66
N ALA A 541 21.33 -32.38 -6.89
CA ALA A 541 20.43 -31.43 -6.29
C ALA A 541 20.31 -31.63 -4.76
N ILE A 542 20.55 -30.60 -3.99
CA ILE A 542 20.35 -30.62 -2.54
C ILE A 542 18.85 -30.37 -2.29
N ARG A 543 18.26 -31.23 -1.46
CA ARG A 543 16.82 -31.19 -1.15
C ARG A 543 16.60 -31.23 0.33
N ASN A 544 15.50 -30.59 0.74
CA ASN A 544 15.08 -30.48 2.11
C ASN A 544 13.69 -31.10 2.34
N THR A 545 13.34 -31.25 3.61
CA THR A 545 11.99 -31.47 4.09
C THR A 545 11.71 -30.43 5.17
N TYR A 546 10.72 -29.62 5.00
CA TYR A 546 10.35 -28.58 5.96
C TYR A 546 10.14 -29.15 7.36
N ALA A 547 10.79 -28.56 8.35
CA ALA A 547 10.73 -28.94 9.76
C ALA A 547 10.18 -27.82 10.66
N GLY A 548 9.80 -26.67 10.07
CA GLY A 548 9.30 -25.51 10.80
C GLY A 548 7.98 -25.74 11.51
N ALA A 549 7.71 -24.89 12.53
CA ALA A 549 6.47 -24.93 13.29
C ALA A 549 5.25 -24.44 12.50
N GLY A 550 5.45 -23.55 11.53
CA GLY A 550 4.40 -22.91 10.78
C GLY A 550 3.59 -23.80 9.86
N GLY A 551 2.50 -23.23 9.34
CA GLY A 551 1.58 -23.91 8.43
C GLY A 551 0.46 -24.70 9.12
N VAL A 552 -0.49 -25.12 8.32
CA VAL A 552 -1.67 -25.89 8.78
C VAL A 552 -1.57 -27.33 8.31
N ASP A 553 -1.71 -28.30 9.24
CA ASP A 553 -1.72 -29.72 8.87
C ASP A 553 -2.83 -30.01 7.88
N VAL A 554 -2.50 -30.67 6.77
CA VAL A 554 -3.46 -31.02 5.69
C VAL A 554 -3.64 -32.52 5.51
N GLY A 555 -2.93 -33.35 6.25
CA GLY A 555 -2.85 -34.80 6.06
C GLY A 555 -4.15 -35.61 6.17
N GLY A 556 -5.19 -35.08 6.82
CA GLY A 556 -6.49 -35.79 6.94
C GLY A 556 -7.40 -35.57 5.73
N LEU A 557 -8.15 -36.61 5.29
CA LEU A 557 -9.05 -36.52 4.14
C LEU A 557 -10.04 -35.35 4.22
N PHE A 558 -10.57 -35.05 5.40
CA PHE A 558 -11.50 -33.95 5.59
C PHE A 558 -10.80 -32.60 5.39
N ARG A 559 -9.59 -32.42 5.95
CA ARG A 559 -8.80 -31.19 5.75
C ARG A 559 -8.40 -31.03 4.29
N LYS A 560 -7.93 -32.12 3.60
CA LYS A 560 -7.67 -32.10 2.16
C LYS A 560 -8.86 -31.59 1.36
N LEU A 561 -10.09 -32.08 1.70
CA LEU A 561 -11.31 -31.62 1.02
C LEU A 561 -11.59 -30.13 1.27
N LEU A 562 -11.41 -29.63 2.50
CA LEU A 562 -11.59 -28.21 2.81
C LEU A 562 -10.64 -27.33 2.02
N PHE A 563 -9.35 -27.67 1.99
CA PHE A 563 -8.33 -26.92 1.24
C PHE A 563 -8.48 -27.07 -0.28
N ALA A 564 -8.89 -28.24 -0.78
CA ALA A 564 -9.22 -28.43 -2.19
C ALA A 564 -10.39 -27.52 -2.63
N VAL A 565 -11.36 -27.28 -1.76
CA VAL A 565 -12.47 -26.33 -2.03
C VAL A 565 -11.99 -24.89 -1.92
N LYS A 566 -11.18 -24.54 -0.90
CA LYS A 566 -10.64 -23.19 -0.71
C LYS A 566 -9.82 -22.73 -1.90
N PHE A 567 -8.88 -23.56 -2.34
CA PHE A 567 -7.96 -23.23 -3.46
C PHE A 567 -8.49 -23.68 -4.83
N GLN A 568 -9.68 -24.30 -4.88
CA GLN A 568 -10.30 -24.85 -6.09
C GLN A 568 -9.39 -25.82 -6.85
N GLU A 569 -8.55 -26.56 -6.09
CA GLU A 569 -7.52 -27.44 -6.62
C GLU A 569 -7.77 -28.91 -6.22
N GLY A 570 -8.11 -29.72 -7.21
CA GLY A 570 -8.42 -31.15 -7.00
C GLY A 570 -7.21 -32.01 -6.68
N SER A 571 -6.02 -31.60 -7.09
CA SER A 571 -4.76 -32.31 -6.84
C SER A 571 -4.43 -32.41 -5.35
N LEU A 572 -4.86 -31.44 -4.52
CA LEU A 572 -4.78 -31.48 -3.06
C LEU A 572 -5.46 -32.71 -2.44
N LEU A 573 -6.55 -33.17 -3.06
CA LEU A 573 -7.30 -34.32 -2.58
C LEU A 573 -6.76 -35.66 -3.12
N LEU A 574 -6.22 -35.66 -4.35
CA LEU A 574 -5.93 -36.85 -5.13
C LEU A 574 -4.43 -37.23 -5.16
N SER A 575 -3.55 -36.28 -4.85
CA SER A 575 -2.10 -36.52 -4.91
C SER A 575 -1.58 -37.28 -3.69
N ASP A 576 -0.74 -38.28 -3.92
CA ASP A 576 -0.03 -39.04 -2.90
C ASP A 576 1.06 -38.19 -2.20
N ARG A 577 1.46 -37.08 -2.83
CA ARG A 577 2.40 -36.09 -2.23
C ARG A 577 1.84 -35.45 -0.97
N VAL A 578 0.51 -35.25 -0.92
CA VAL A 578 -0.14 -34.76 0.28
C VAL A 578 -0.35 -35.94 1.24
N ASN A 579 0.53 -36.07 2.20
CA ASN A 579 0.57 -37.19 3.16
C ASN A 579 0.07 -36.80 4.56
N ALA A 580 0.22 -37.66 5.56
CA ALA A 580 -0.31 -37.47 6.90
C ALA A 580 0.39 -36.34 7.67
N GLU A 581 1.65 -36.05 7.36
CA GLU A 581 2.50 -35.05 8.03
C GLU A 581 2.66 -33.79 7.18
N SER A 582 2.01 -33.73 6.01
CA SER A 582 2.05 -32.54 5.17
C SER A 582 1.35 -31.37 5.82
N LYS A 583 1.98 -30.23 5.74
CA LYS A 583 1.44 -28.90 6.10
C LYS A 583 1.20 -28.08 4.83
N ILE A 584 0.20 -27.22 4.85
CA ILE A 584 -0.03 -26.22 3.83
C ILE A 584 0.35 -24.84 4.40
N LEU A 585 1.26 -24.16 3.70
CA LEU A 585 1.65 -22.78 3.96
C LEU A 585 0.81 -21.89 3.04
N TYR A 586 0.16 -20.88 3.57
CA TYR A 586 -0.62 -19.90 2.82
C TYR A 586 -0.76 -18.58 3.60
N ASP A 587 -1.20 -17.53 2.94
CA ASP A 587 -1.09 -16.16 3.44
C ASP A 587 0.37 -15.90 3.85
N ARG A 588 1.29 -16.03 2.88
CA ARG A 588 2.73 -16.10 3.09
C ARG A 588 3.39 -14.74 3.01
N GLU A 589 2.80 -13.79 2.32
CA GLU A 589 3.29 -12.42 2.21
C GLU A 589 3.27 -11.76 3.61
N PRO A 590 4.43 -11.22 4.08
CA PRO A 590 4.63 -10.80 5.47
C PRO A 590 3.68 -9.69 5.91
N ARG A 591 3.51 -8.65 5.11
CA ARG A 591 2.67 -7.48 5.41
C ARG A 591 1.19 -7.87 5.54
N LEU A 592 0.66 -8.63 4.57
CA LEU A 592 -0.73 -9.12 4.63
C LEU A 592 -0.94 -10.08 5.81
N ARG A 593 0.10 -10.84 6.17
CA ARG A 593 0.07 -11.75 7.31
C ARG A 593 -0.07 -10.98 8.63
N VAL A 594 0.74 -9.94 8.84
CA VAL A 594 0.64 -9.04 10.00
C VAL A 594 -0.72 -8.33 10.04
N GLN A 595 -1.17 -7.77 8.92
CA GLN A 595 -2.47 -7.09 8.82
C GLN A 595 -3.65 -8.03 9.14
N LYS A 596 -3.52 -9.32 8.83
CA LYS A 596 -4.53 -10.31 9.14
C LYS A 596 -4.55 -10.66 10.63
N VAL A 597 -3.39 -10.77 11.27
CA VAL A 597 -3.24 -10.99 12.72
C VAL A 597 -3.73 -9.77 13.50
N ALA A 598 -3.40 -8.57 13.04
CA ALA A 598 -3.78 -7.30 13.68
C ALA A 598 -4.60 -6.42 12.73
N PRO A 599 -5.87 -6.75 12.44
CA PRO A 599 -6.69 -6.06 11.43
C PRO A 599 -7.03 -4.60 11.79
N TRP A 600 -6.73 -4.18 13.00
CA TRP A 600 -6.88 -2.82 13.52
C TRP A 600 -5.65 -1.95 13.30
N LEU A 601 -4.53 -2.55 12.88
CA LEU A 601 -3.26 -1.91 12.61
C LEU A 601 -3.17 -1.55 11.12
N LYS A 602 -2.55 -0.43 10.79
CA LYS A 602 -2.07 -0.16 9.44
C LYS A 602 -0.60 -0.55 9.40
N VAL A 603 -0.23 -1.37 8.46
CA VAL A 603 1.15 -1.85 8.30
C VAL A 603 1.81 -0.98 7.25
N ASP A 604 3.08 -0.64 7.45
CA ASP A 604 3.91 0.08 6.48
C ASP A 604 3.88 -0.58 5.10
N GLY A 605 4.04 0.23 4.08
CA GLY A 605 4.04 -0.22 2.70
C GLY A 605 5.31 -0.95 2.29
N ASP A 606 6.36 -0.91 3.11
CA ASP A 606 7.71 -1.40 2.82
C ASP A 606 8.22 -2.33 3.93
N PRO A 607 7.92 -3.64 3.88
CA PRO A 607 8.53 -4.65 4.73
C PRO A 607 10.00 -4.83 4.34
N TYR A 608 10.91 -4.86 5.30
CA TYR A 608 12.33 -5.07 5.02
C TYR A 608 12.91 -6.27 5.76
N PRO A 609 13.86 -7.00 5.14
CA PRO A 609 14.47 -8.17 5.74
C PRO A 609 15.69 -7.80 6.59
N ALA A 610 15.92 -8.55 7.67
CA ALA A 610 17.16 -8.48 8.44
C ALA A 610 17.59 -9.87 8.92
N ILE A 611 18.89 -10.04 9.15
CA ILE A 611 19.44 -11.26 9.77
C ILE A 611 19.53 -11.01 11.27
N VAL A 612 18.60 -11.60 12.03
CA VAL A 612 18.48 -11.42 13.47
C VAL A 612 18.57 -12.75 14.19
N ASP A 613 19.49 -12.89 15.13
CA ASP A 613 19.67 -14.09 15.95
C ASP A 613 19.77 -15.40 15.12
N GLY A 614 20.43 -15.35 13.96
CA GLY A 614 20.60 -16.48 13.05
C GLY A 614 19.37 -16.85 12.25
N LYS A 615 18.43 -15.93 12.06
CA LYS A 615 17.21 -16.07 11.25
C LYS A 615 17.05 -14.90 10.32
N ILE A 616 16.35 -15.11 9.21
CA ILE A 616 15.84 -14.04 8.36
C ILE A 616 14.48 -13.61 8.93
N LEU A 617 14.37 -12.37 9.37
CA LEU A 617 13.13 -11.76 9.82
C LEU A 617 12.72 -10.65 8.87
N TRP A 618 11.45 -10.63 8.49
CA TRP A 618 10.82 -9.47 7.91
C TRP A 618 10.40 -8.53 9.03
N ILE A 619 10.87 -7.30 9.00
CA ILE A 619 10.53 -6.26 9.97
C ILE A 619 9.55 -5.28 9.33
N MET A 620 8.55 -4.85 10.07
CA MET A 620 7.51 -3.95 9.60
C MET A 620 7.05 -3.00 10.68
N ASP A 621 6.69 -1.81 10.25
CA ASP A 621 6.09 -0.80 11.10
C ASP A 621 4.57 -0.90 11.12
N GLY A 622 4.00 -0.75 12.31
CA GLY A 622 2.56 -0.80 12.52
C GLY A 622 2.00 0.48 13.11
N TYR A 623 1.02 1.07 12.41
CA TYR A 623 0.43 2.35 12.78
C TYR A 623 -0.92 2.19 13.42
N THR A 624 -1.13 2.90 14.54
CA THR A 624 -2.46 3.21 15.04
C THR A 624 -2.93 4.48 14.36
N VAL A 625 -4.12 4.40 13.74
CA VAL A 625 -4.65 5.49 12.91
C VAL A 625 -6.06 5.85 13.36
N VAL A 626 -6.34 7.15 13.53
CA VAL A 626 -7.69 7.67 13.76
C VAL A 626 -7.95 8.92 12.95
N ASN A 627 -9.21 9.20 12.67
CA ASN A 627 -9.66 10.37 11.91
C ASN A 627 -10.67 11.22 12.74
N ALA A 628 -10.42 11.31 14.04
CA ALA A 628 -11.31 11.99 14.98
C ALA A 628 -10.56 12.75 16.09
N TYR A 629 -9.31 13.14 15.84
CA TYR A 629 -8.57 14.01 16.75
C TYR A 629 -9.00 15.47 16.55
N PRO A 630 -9.48 16.16 17.61
CA PRO A 630 -9.96 17.53 17.51
C PRO A 630 -8.88 18.51 17.02
N TYR A 631 -9.23 19.37 16.08
CA TYR A 631 -8.38 20.39 15.47
C TYR A 631 -7.20 19.89 14.64
N ALA A 632 -6.81 18.63 14.69
CA ALA A 632 -5.68 18.12 13.92
C ALA A 632 -5.99 18.04 12.42
N GLN A 633 -5.03 18.43 11.59
CA GLN A 633 -5.15 18.41 10.14
C GLN A 633 -5.32 16.99 9.61
N ARG A 634 -6.23 16.83 8.65
CA ARG A 634 -6.42 15.57 7.95
C ARG A 634 -5.50 15.43 6.76
N VAL A 635 -4.90 14.27 6.65
CA VAL A 635 -4.06 13.85 5.53
C VAL A 635 -4.72 12.67 4.82
N ALA A 636 -4.66 12.64 3.50
CA ALA A 636 -5.02 11.48 2.70
C ALA A 636 -3.79 10.56 2.64
N LEU A 637 -3.87 9.40 3.28
CA LEU A 637 -2.72 8.51 3.48
C LEU A 637 -2.13 8.05 2.15
N ASP A 638 -2.97 7.63 1.20
CA ASP A 638 -2.57 7.23 -0.15
C ASP A 638 -1.72 8.28 -0.86
N ARG A 639 -2.14 9.55 -0.78
CA ARG A 639 -1.41 10.64 -1.43
C ARG A 639 -0.11 10.99 -0.70
N ALA A 640 -0.13 11.00 0.63
CA ALA A 640 1.04 11.38 1.42
C ALA A 640 2.16 10.35 1.35
N THR A 641 1.84 9.07 1.15
CA THR A 641 2.80 7.97 1.04
C THR A 641 3.19 7.64 -0.41
N THR A 642 2.62 8.34 -1.41
CA THR A 642 3.00 8.17 -2.82
C THR A 642 4.17 9.07 -3.19
N ASP A 643 5.22 8.50 -3.72
CA ASP A 643 6.40 9.17 -4.31
C ASP A 643 6.83 8.45 -5.61
N SER A 644 8.02 8.72 -6.12
CA SER A 644 8.50 8.11 -7.37
C SER A 644 8.70 6.59 -7.23
N VAL A 645 9.16 6.10 -6.09
CA VAL A 645 9.37 4.67 -5.83
C VAL A 645 8.04 3.92 -5.77
N THR A 646 7.11 4.36 -4.92
CA THR A 646 5.77 3.74 -4.81
C THR A 646 4.95 3.84 -6.09
N ALA A 647 5.20 4.85 -6.94
CA ALA A 647 4.51 5.01 -8.22
C ALA A 647 5.05 4.05 -9.30
N GLN A 648 6.29 3.61 -9.19
CA GLN A 648 6.97 2.70 -10.13
C GLN A 648 6.88 1.25 -9.68
N SER A 649 6.98 0.97 -8.38
CA SER A 649 6.87 -0.38 -7.81
C SER A 649 5.46 -0.94 -7.99
N GLN A 650 5.38 -2.23 -8.31
CA GLN A 650 4.10 -2.95 -8.45
C GLN A 650 3.77 -3.82 -7.23
N SER A 651 4.75 -4.22 -6.43
CA SER A 651 4.56 -5.21 -5.37
C SER A 651 5.37 -4.98 -4.10
N SER A 652 6.64 -4.57 -4.17
CA SER A 652 7.54 -4.49 -3.01
C SER A 652 7.25 -3.27 -2.11
N VAL A 653 7.14 -2.08 -2.70
CA VAL A 653 6.82 -0.85 -1.96
C VAL A 653 5.45 -0.32 -2.35
N VAL A 654 4.52 -0.24 -1.42
CA VAL A 654 3.09 0.05 -1.71
C VAL A 654 2.61 1.24 -0.91
N ALA A 655 2.03 2.24 -1.58
CA ALA A 655 1.38 3.34 -0.88
C ALA A 655 0.22 2.87 0.02
N GLN A 656 -0.06 3.59 1.10
CA GLN A 656 -1.16 3.30 2.00
C GLN A 656 -2.52 3.36 1.28
N PRO A 657 -3.54 2.61 1.74
CA PRO A 657 -4.88 2.67 1.16
C PRO A 657 -5.50 4.07 1.22
N PRO A 658 -6.45 4.41 0.30
CA PRO A 658 -7.11 5.71 0.26
C PRO A 658 -8.01 5.92 1.49
N GLU A 659 -7.43 6.39 2.56
CA GLU A 659 -8.06 6.71 3.84
C GLU A 659 -7.58 8.07 4.34
N GLN A 660 -8.44 8.79 5.06
CA GLN A 660 -8.05 10.05 5.73
C GLN A 660 -7.77 9.79 7.20
N ALA A 661 -6.65 10.31 7.67
CA ALA A 661 -6.26 10.28 9.07
C ALA A 661 -5.98 11.69 9.59
N ASN A 662 -6.09 11.87 10.91
CA ASN A 662 -5.60 13.05 11.59
C ASN A 662 -4.93 12.73 12.95
N TYR A 663 -4.55 11.48 13.10
CA TYR A 663 -3.69 10.97 14.16
C TYR A 663 -3.03 9.70 13.62
N VAL A 664 -1.72 9.67 13.62
CA VAL A 664 -0.91 8.51 13.20
C VAL A 664 0.25 8.37 14.18
N ARG A 665 0.44 7.15 14.70
CA ARG A 665 1.56 6.80 15.58
C ARG A 665 2.17 5.48 15.13
N ASN A 666 3.47 5.38 15.11
CA ASN A 666 4.18 4.10 15.04
C ASN A 666 4.11 3.44 16.41
N SER A 667 3.06 2.69 16.65
CA SER A 667 2.76 2.12 17.96
C SER A 667 3.22 0.68 18.10
N VAL A 668 3.51 0.00 17.00
CA VAL A 668 3.87 -1.42 16.95
C VAL A 668 5.03 -1.62 15.98
N LYS A 669 6.03 -2.40 16.39
CA LYS A 669 6.97 -3.05 15.47
C LYS A 669 6.53 -4.50 15.32
N ALA A 670 6.53 -5.02 14.11
CA ALA A 670 6.12 -6.38 13.81
C ALA A 670 7.24 -7.14 13.14
N THR A 671 7.38 -8.42 13.46
CA THR A 671 8.31 -9.31 12.76
C THR A 671 7.58 -10.54 12.23
N VAL A 672 8.05 -11.04 11.08
CA VAL A 672 7.63 -12.33 10.52
C VAL A 672 8.88 -13.15 10.23
N ASP A 673 8.99 -14.32 10.84
CA ASP A 673 10.05 -15.27 10.58
C ASP A 673 9.92 -15.84 9.14
N ALA A 674 10.93 -15.65 8.31
CA ALA A 674 10.89 -16.06 6.91
C ALA A 674 10.86 -17.58 6.73
N TYR A 675 11.32 -18.35 7.72
CA TYR A 675 11.30 -19.81 7.69
C TYR A 675 9.95 -20.40 8.11
N ASP A 676 9.40 -20.02 9.28
CA ASP A 676 8.19 -20.65 9.82
C ASP A 676 6.95 -19.74 9.84
N GLY A 677 7.10 -18.46 9.49
CA GLY A 677 6.02 -17.50 9.40
C GLY A 677 5.41 -17.10 10.75
N THR A 678 6.14 -17.26 11.84
CA THR A 678 5.74 -16.76 13.16
C THR A 678 5.63 -15.24 13.10
N VAL A 679 4.50 -14.70 13.56
CA VAL A 679 4.25 -13.26 13.65
C VAL A 679 4.41 -12.84 15.09
N THR A 680 5.27 -11.87 15.34
CA THR A 680 5.42 -11.25 16.65
C THR A 680 5.16 -9.75 16.55
N LEU A 681 4.34 -9.22 17.44
CA LEU A 681 4.01 -7.80 17.51
C LEU A 681 4.58 -7.23 18.80
N TYR A 682 5.36 -6.17 18.72
CA TYR A 682 5.96 -5.50 19.87
C TYR A 682 5.35 -4.11 20.05
N ALA A 683 4.95 -3.78 21.29
CA ALA A 683 4.50 -2.44 21.62
C ALA A 683 5.70 -1.48 21.53
N TRP A 684 5.70 -0.60 20.56
CA TRP A 684 6.77 0.40 20.36
C TRP A 684 6.48 1.69 21.13
N ASP A 685 5.32 2.32 20.88
CA ASP A 685 4.83 3.44 21.70
C ASP A 685 3.84 2.91 22.76
N GLU A 686 4.35 2.51 23.91
CA GLU A 686 3.52 2.01 25.02
C GLU A 686 2.60 3.07 25.64
N GLN A 687 2.83 4.35 25.34
CA GLN A 687 2.05 5.47 25.84
C GLN A 687 0.87 5.81 24.91
N ASP A 688 0.83 5.26 23.68
CA ASP A 688 -0.27 5.50 22.75
C ASP A 688 -1.62 4.98 23.33
N PRO A 689 -2.61 5.87 23.54
CA PRO A 689 -3.92 5.47 24.06
C PRO A 689 -4.71 4.56 23.13
N VAL A 690 -4.45 4.61 21.83
CA VAL A 690 -5.11 3.76 20.83
C VAL A 690 -4.57 2.33 20.94
N LEU A 691 -3.24 2.16 21.00
CA LEU A 691 -2.61 0.88 21.28
C LEU A 691 -3.06 0.31 22.62
N ALA A 692 -3.03 1.13 23.67
CA ALA A 692 -3.48 0.73 25.01
C ALA A 692 -4.96 0.27 25.02
N THR A 693 -5.81 0.85 24.16
CA THR A 693 -7.19 0.41 23.98
C THR A 693 -7.25 -0.96 23.32
N TRP A 694 -6.44 -1.23 22.28
CA TRP A 694 -6.41 -2.52 21.60
C TRP A 694 -5.76 -3.63 22.45
N ARG A 695 -4.74 -3.31 23.24
CA ARG A 695 -4.16 -4.26 24.23
C ARG A 695 -5.17 -4.70 25.29
N LYS A 696 -6.18 -3.87 25.64
CA LYS A 696 -7.31 -4.31 26.50
C LYS A 696 -8.26 -5.26 25.75
N VAL A 697 -8.40 -5.14 24.45
CA VAL A 697 -9.23 -6.03 23.63
C VAL A 697 -8.52 -7.37 23.38
N PHE A 698 -7.22 -7.32 23.10
CA PHE A 698 -6.34 -8.44 22.76
C PHE A 698 -5.11 -8.43 23.68
N PRO A 699 -5.22 -8.83 24.95
CA PRO A 699 -4.15 -8.64 25.95
C PRO A 699 -2.89 -9.48 25.67
N ASP A 700 -3.01 -10.62 24.95
CA ASP A 700 -1.92 -11.56 24.69
C ASP A 700 -1.38 -11.46 23.25
N LEU A 701 -1.73 -10.40 22.51
CA LEU A 701 -1.39 -10.28 21.10
C LEU A 701 -0.12 -9.46 20.85
N VAL A 702 0.14 -8.48 21.70
CA VAL A 702 1.23 -7.52 21.53
C VAL A 702 2.16 -7.61 22.74
N GLU A 703 3.38 -8.06 22.47
CA GLU A 703 4.44 -8.18 23.48
C GLU A 703 4.92 -6.79 23.95
N PRO A 704 5.44 -6.66 25.15
CA PRO A 704 6.02 -5.39 25.60
C PRO A 704 7.32 -5.07 24.84
N ARG A 705 7.69 -3.78 24.76
CA ARG A 705 8.94 -3.33 24.12
C ARG A 705 10.19 -4.02 24.69
N SER A 706 10.17 -4.37 25.97
CA SER A 706 11.30 -5.03 26.64
C SER A 706 11.62 -6.44 26.14
N GLU A 707 10.73 -7.04 25.34
CA GLU A 707 10.96 -8.36 24.72
C GLU A 707 11.66 -8.28 23.35
N ILE A 708 11.93 -7.08 22.85
CA ILE A 708 12.75 -6.87 21.65
C ILE A 708 14.21 -7.21 22.02
N SER A 709 14.84 -8.15 21.28
CA SER A 709 16.26 -8.48 21.50
C SER A 709 17.16 -7.30 21.11
N GLU A 710 18.36 -7.22 21.69
CA GLU A 710 19.35 -6.20 21.34
C GLU A 710 19.68 -6.28 19.84
N ASN A 711 19.89 -7.49 19.33
CA ASN A 711 20.18 -7.70 17.91
C ASN A 711 19.00 -7.26 16.99
N LEU A 712 17.72 -7.53 17.36
CA LEU A 712 16.58 -6.99 16.61
C LEU A 712 16.53 -5.47 16.67
N LEU A 713 16.87 -4.87 17.80
CA LEU A 713 16.83 -3.41 17.96
C LEU A 713 17.83 -2.70 17.05
N GLU A 714 18.99 -3.30 16.76
CA GLU A 714 20.01 -2.80 15.85
C GLU A 714 19.49 -2.62 14.42
N HIS A 715 18.49 -3.42 14.01
CA HIS A 715 17.88 -3.37 12.67
C HIS A 715 16.57 -2.57 12.62
N VAL A 716 16.05 -2.11 13.76
CA VAL A 716 14.83 -1.29 13.80
C VAL A 716 15.15 0.13 13.32
N ARG A 717 14.43 0.56 12.26
CA ARG A 717 14.58 1.88 11.64
C ARG A 717 13.37 2.79 11.86
N TYR A 718 13.49 4.09 11.57
CA TYR A 718 12.37 5.03 11.63
C TYR A 718 11.41 4.74 10.46
N PRO A 719 10.07 4.70 10.68
CA PRO A 719 9.11 4.23 9.68
C PRO A 719 8.95 5.19 8.51
N GLU A 720 9.08 4.68 7.29
CA GLU A 720 9.10 5.48 6.08
C GLU A 720 7.76 6.13 5.76
N ASP A 721 6.65 5.38 5.82
CA ASP A 721 5.31 5.93 5.56
C ASP A 721 4.92 7.01 6.57
N LEU A 722 5.27 6.85 7.86
CA LEU A 722 5.05 7.90 8.86
C LEU A 722 5.87 9.15 8.53
N PHE A 723 7.13 8.98 8.14
CA PHE A 723 7.99 10.09 7.74
C PHE A 723 7.45 10.82 6.51
N LYS A 724 6.96 10.10 5.50
CA LYS A 724 6.29 10.66 4.31
C LYS A 724 5.07 11.50 4.69
N ILE A 725 4.25 11.01 5.63
CA ILE A 725 3.10 11.77 6.18
C ILE A 725 3.57 13.01 6.94
N GLN A 726 4.58 12.86 7.79
CA GLN A 726 5.11 13.95 8.60
C GLN A 726 5.76 15.03 7.74
N ARG A 727 6.57 14.68 6.72
CA ARG A 727 7.20 15.67 5.83
C ARG A 727 6.19 16.50 5.05
N GLU A 728 5.05 15.90 4.58
CA GLU A 728 3.96 16.64 3.94
C GLU A 728 3.37 17.69 4.90
N LEU A 729 3.23 17.33 6.18
CA LEU A 729 2.73 18.25 7.19
C LEU A 729 3.77 19.27 7.64
N ILE A 730 5.00 18.86 7.90
CA ILE A 730 6.11 19.72 8.33
C ILE A 730 6.36 20.82 7.30
N ALA A 731 6.23 20.55 6.02
CA ALA A 731 6.30 21.52 4.95
C ALA A 731 5.43 22.78 5.18
N LYS A 732 4.36 22.64 5.94
CA LYS A 732 3.44 23.73 6.30
C LYS A 732 3.48 24.07 7.80
N TYR A 733 3.60 23.05 8.66
CA TYR A 733 3.42 23.18 10.11
C TYR A 733 4.75 23.39 10.88
N HIS A 734 5.89 23.56 10.17
CA HIS A 734 7.08 24.11 10.77
C HIS A 734 6.88 25.58 11.16
N VAL A 735 6.01 26.30 10.44
CA VAL A 735 5.61 27.67 10.77
C VAL A 735 4.61 27.63 11.94
N THR A 736 5.01 28.13 13.09
CA THR A 736 4.21 28.11 14.32
C THR A 736 3.45 29.40 14.59
N ASP A 737 3.87 30.55 14.00
CA ASP A 737 3.10 31.80 14.09
C ASP A 737 1.85 31.73 13.20
N PRO A 738 0.65 31.90 13.75
CA PRO A 738 -0.59 31.79 12.99
C PRO A 738 -0.74 32.79 11.84
N GLN A 739 -0.09 33.96 11.92
CA GLN A 739 -0.16 35.00 10.90
C GLN A 739 0.78 34.68 9.73
N ALA A 740 2.00 34.25 10.04
CA ALA A 740 2.96 33.75 9.04
C ALA A 740 2.38 32.52 8.32
N TRP A 741 1.84 31.56 9.09
CA TRP A 741 1.19 30.35 8.56
C TRP A 741 0.02 30.68 7.60
N PHE A 742 -0.84 31.66 8.00
CA PHE A 742 -1.96 32.09 7.17
C PHE A 742 -1.51 32.79 5.87
N SER A 743 -0.40 33.54 5.91
CA SER A 743 0.13 34.24 4.74
C SER A 743 0.61 33.27 3.63
N GLY A 744 1.04 32.08 4.01
CA GLY A 744 1.56 31.07 3.11
C GLY A 744 2.91 31.41 2.46
N GLN A 745 3.60 32.46 2.91
CA GLN A 745 4.84 32.92 2.29
C GLN A 745 6.07 32.09 2.68
N GLU A 746 6.02 31.46 3.85
CA GLU A 746 7.11 30.64 4.40
C GLU A 746 6.88 29.15 4.20
N LEU A 747 5.89 28.75 3.40
CA LEU A 747 5.59 27.35 3.15
C LEU A 747 6.62 26.70 2.27
N TRP A 748 6.95 25.46 2.61
CA TRP A 748 7.78 24.57 1.81
C TRP A 748 6.92 23.58 1.02
N VAL A 749 7.54 22.93 0.06
CA VAL A 749 7.02 21.77 -0.66
C VAL A 749 8.12 20.73 -0.79
N ILE A 750 7.74 19.48 -0.93
CA ILE A 750 8.65 18.39 -1.26
C ILE A 750 9.01 18.55 -2.74
N PRO A 751 10.30 18.54 -3.12
CA PRO A 751 10.69 18.66 -4.53
C PRO A 751 10.21 17.47 -5.36
N ASP A 752 10.04 17.69 -6.65
CA ASP A 752 9.88 16.60 -7.61
C ASP A 752 11.17 15.78 -7.70
N ASP A 753 11.03 14.49 -7.93
CA ASP A 753 12.16 13.63 -8.22
C ASP A 753 12.74 13.99 -9.61
N PRO A 754 14.03 14.33 -9.72
CA PRO A 754 14.64 14.65 -11.00
C PRO A 754 14.52 13.55 -12.05
N GLU A 755 14.53 12.29 -11.62
CA GLU A 755 14.44 11.12 -12.52
C GLU A 755 12.99 10.71 -12.83
N ALA A 756 11.99 11.24 -12.10
CA ALA A 756 10.58 10.90 -12.26
C ALA A 756 9.69 12.14 -12.22
N ALA A 757 9.74 12.95 -13.28
CA ALA A 757 9.02 14.22 -13.37
C ALA A 757 7.54 14.13 -12.99
N GLY A 758 7.12 14.96 -12.03
CA GLY A 758 5.75 15.02 -11.52
C GLY A 758 5.45 14.02 -10.39
N SER A 759 6.45 13.29 -9.94
CA SER A 759 6.40 12.48 -8.70
C SER A 759 7.31 13.12 -7.65
N SER A 760 6.90 13.06 -6.39
CA SER A 760 7.74 13.58 -5.29
C SER A 760 9.00 12.73 -5.10
N GLN A 761 10.10 13.37 -4.77
CA GLN A 761 11.34 12.70 -4.39
C GLN A 761 11.10 11.80 -3.16
N PRO A 762 11.59 10.53 -3.14
CA PRO A 762 11.48 9.66 -1.98
C PRO A 762 12.39 10.15 -0.84
N PRO A 763 12.15 9.77 0.41
CA PRO A 763 13.14 9.95 1.47
C PRO A 763 14.27 8.92 1.33
N PHE A 764 15.43 9.22 1.91
CA PHE A 764 16.59 8.34 1.84
C PHE A 764 17.13 8.01 3.23
N TYR A 765 17.38 6.73 3.50
CA TYR A 765 18.16 6.30 4.66
C TYR A 765 19.64 6.51 4.37
N LEU A 766 20.33 7.24 5.24
CA LEU A 766 21.74 7.58 5.13
C LEU A 766 22.36 7.68 6.52
N SER A 767 23.58 7.20 6.68
CA SER A 767 24.41 7.48 7.84
C SER A 767 25.13 8.80 7.65
N LEU A 768 24.73 9.82 8.42
CA LEU A 768 25.27 11.18 8.31
C LEU A 768 25.30 11.90 9.66
N ARG A 769 26.19 12.86 9.79
CA ARG A 769 26.29 13.72 10.98
C ARG A 769 25.58 15.05 10.73
N MET A 770 24.48 15.27 11.43
CA MET A 770 23.84 16.58 11.44
C MET A 770 24.61 17.56 12.33
N PRO A 771 24.59 18.89 12.02
CA PRO A 771 25.08 19.87 12.96
C PRO A 771 24.55 19.62 14.38
N ASP A 772 25.39 19.78 15.38
CA ASP A 772 25.14 19.46 16.80
C ASP A 772 25.14 17.97 17.18
N GLN A 773 25.46 17.06 16.27
CA GLN A 773 25.78 15.68 16.60
C GLN A 773 27.30 15.44 16.75
N GLU A 774 27.69 14.51 17.61
CA GLU A 774 29.10 14.14 17.83
C GLU A 774 29.58 13.10 16.81
N GLN A 775 28.66 12.25 16.29
CA GLN A 775 28.93 11.13 15.37
C GLN A 775 27.90 11.07 14.25
N ALA A 776 28.26 10.44 13.15
CA ALA A 776 27.33 10.07 12.10
C ALA A 776 26.28 9.09 12.67
N THR A 777 25.01 9.27 12.32
CA THR A 777 23.89 8.47 12.80
C THR A 777 23.01 8.09 11.63
N PHE A 778 22.56 6.84 11.61
CA PHE A 778 21.61 6.36 10.61
C PHE A 778 20.31 7.17 10.70
N SER A 779 19.97 7.83 9.63
CA SER A 779 18.88 8.82 9.59
C SER A 779 18.06 8.70 8.33
N LEU A 780 16.76 9.00 8.44
CA LEU A 780 15.88 9.12 7.27
C LEU A 780 15.76 10.60 6.89
N THR A 781 16.06 10.94 5.65
CA THR A 781 16.32 12.30 5.20
C THR A 781 15.38 12.75 4.08
N THR A 782 15.17 14.08 3.99
CA THR A 782 14.43 14.71 2.89
C THR A 782 14.85 16.16 2.71
N ALA A 783 14.70 16.67 1.49
CA ALA A 783 14.86 18.06 1.16
C ALA A 783 13.52 18.78 1.03
N PHE A 784 13.51 20.11 1.22
CA PHE A 784 12.37 20.97 0.94
C PHE A 784 12.77 22.15 0.08
N VAL A 785 11.87 22.56 -0.81
CA VAL A 785 12.00 23.79 -1.59
C VAL A 785 10.88 24.79 -1.23
N PRO A 786 11.06 26.11 -1.36
CA PRO A 786 9.99 27.05 -1.11
C PRO A 786 8.86 26.88 -2.11
N ASN A 787 7.63 27.13 -1.69
CA ASN A 787 6.48 27.10 -2.60
C ASN A 787 6.75 28.03 -3.82
N GLN A 788 6.64 27.50 -5.04
CA GLN A 788 6.86 28.17 -6.33
C GLN A 788 8.32 28.56 -6.65
N ARG A 789 9.28 27.92 -6.01
CA ARG A 789 10.71 28.08 -6.33
C ARG A 789 11.40 26.73 -6.27
N GLU A 790 12.54 26.62 -6.95
CA GLU A 790 13.30 25.37 -7.04
C GLU A 790 14.59 25.37 -6.18
N ASN A 791 14.99 26.51 -5.60
CA ASN A 791 16.13 26.55 -4.70
C ASN A 791 15.82 25.85 -3.38
N LEU A 792 16.82 25.29 -2.71
CA LEU A 792 16.63 24.59 -1.44
C LEU A 792 16.15 25.55 -0.33
N ALA A 793 15.15 25.14 0.44
CA ALA A 793 14.63 25.86 1.60
C ALA A 793 15.11 25.27 2.92
N ALA A 794 15.11 23.94 3.01
CA ALA A 794 15.55 23.23 4.20
C ALA A 794 15.98 21.81 3.84
N PHE A 795 16.81 21.26 4.70
CA PHE A 795 17.13 19.83 4.77
C PHE A 795 16.67 19.29 6.10
N MET A 796 16.07 18.09 6.11
CA MET A 796 15.56 17.47 7.32
C MET A 796 16.06 16.03 7.43
N ALA A 797 16.48 15.67 8.63
CA ALA A 797 16.79 14.31 9.02
C ALA A 797 16.04 13.93 10.29
N VAL A 798 15.61 12.69 10.40
CA VAL A 798 15.15 12.09 11.64
C VAL A 798 16.08 10.93 12.02
N ASN A 799 16.51 10.90 13.29
CA ASN A 799 17.34 9.80 13.77
C ASN A 799 16.56 8.48 13.66
N ALA A 800 17.08 7.55 12.84
CA ALA A 800 16.45 6.27 12.55
C ALA A 800 17.09 5.10 13.30
N ASP A 801 18.11 5.32 14.11
CA ASP A 801 18.77 4.32 14.93
C ASP A 801 18.00 4.06 16.25
N ALA A 802 17.34 2.92 16.35
CA ALA A 802 16.53 2.57 17.52
C ALA A 802 17.36 2.22 18.76
N THR A 803 18.67 2.06 18.63
CA THR A 803 19.61 1.86 19.76
C THR A 803 20.02 3.18 20.41
N ASP A 804 19.86 4.30 19.69
CA ASP A 804 20.19 5.64 20.16
C ASP A 804 19.07 6.22 21.06
N GLU A 805 19.45 6.96 22.11
CA GLU A 805 18.50 7.66 22.98
C GLU A 805 17.71 8.75 22.22
N ASP A 806 18.28 9.32 21.17
CA ASP A 806 17.72 10.37 20.31
C ASP A 806 16.84 9.80 19.15
N TYR A 807 16.54 8.49 19.14
CA TYR A 807 15.67 7.91 18.13
C TYR A 807 14.37 8.70 17.91
N GLY A 808 14.07 9.02 16.67
CA GLY A 808 12.86 9.76 16.30
C GLY A 808 12.96 11.27 16.47
N THR A 809 14.13 11.80 16.87
CA THR A 809 14.37 13.24 16.95
C THR A 809 14.58 13.84 15.57
N PHE A 810 13.77 14.86 15.25
CA PHE A 810 13.86 15.60 14.00
C PHE A 810 14.90 16.72 14.11
N ARG A 811 15.79 16.81 13.13
CA ARG A 811 16.72 17.91 12.93
C ARG A 811 16.43 18.57 11.58
N VAL A 812 16.15 19.87 11.59
CA VAL A 812 15.77 20.62 10.38
C VAL A 812 16.72 21.79 10.21
N LEU A 813 17.49 21.79 9.14
CA LEU A 813 18.38 22.86 8.74
C LEU A 813 17.62 23.81 7.82
N GLN A 814 17.26 24.99 8.31
CA GLN A 814 16.54 26.00 7.52
C GLN A 814 17.55 26.97 6.89
N LEU A 815 17.54 27.07 5.58
CA LEU A 815 18.40 28.00 4.85
C LEU A 815 17.79 29.40 4.86
N PRO A 816 18.62 30.45 5.07
CA PRO A 816 18.18 31.82 4.97
C PRO A 816 17.65 32.15 3.57
N SER A 817 16.55 32.89 3.49
CA SER A 817 15.87 33.23 2.23
C SER A 817 16.72 34.04 1.22
N ASN A 818 17.85 34.62 1.65
CA ASN A 818 18.83 35.36 0.85
C ASN A 818 20.00 34.49 0.36
N THR A 819 20.12 33.25 0.84
CA THR A 819 21.12 32.29 0.39
C THR A 819 20.57 31.53 -0.81
N GLN A 820 21.29 31.49 -1.93
CA GLN A 820 20.89 30.71 -3.11
C GLN A 820 21.71 29.43 -3.15
N ILE A 821 21.05 28.34 -2.73
CA ILE A 821 21.54 26.99 -2.87
C ILE A 821 20.55 26.26 -3.78
N ASP A 822 21.06 25.54 -4.76
CA ASP A 822 20.26 24.82 -5.72
C ASP A 822 19.48 23.72 -5.03
N GLY A 823 18.19 23.55 -5.35
CA GLY A 823 17.43 22.37 -4.94
C GLY A 823 17.69 21.19 -5.90
N PRO A 824 17.17 20.00 -5.59
CA PRO A 824 17.47 18.78 -6.35
C PRO A 824 17.28 18.91 -7.86
N SER A 825 16.15 19.44 -8.32
CA SER A 825 15.88 19.65 -9.75
C SER A 825 16.87 20.62 -10.42
N GLN A 826 17.35 21.62 -9.70
CA GLN A 826 18.34 22.56 -10.23
C GLN A 826 19.71 21.91 -10.33
N VAL A 827 20.09 21.09 -9.35
CA VAL A 827 21.36 20.34 -9.37
C VAL A 827 21.37 19.32 -10.51
N ALA A 828 20.30 18.56 -10.69
CA ALA A 828 20.17 17.62 -11.81
C ALA A 828 20.30 18.34 -13.16
N ASN A 829 19.61 19.47 -13.33
CA ASN A 829 19.76 20.31 -14.53
C ASN A 829 21.20 20.83 -14.72
N ARG A 830 21.90 21.16 -13.62
CA ARG A 830 23.31 21.60 -13.67
C ARG A 830 24.23 20.46 -14.11
N PHE A 831 24.00 19.24 -13.64
CA PHE A 831 24.75 18.06 -14.06
C PHE A 831 24.56 17.81 -15.56
N GLU A 832 23.33 17.78 -16.04
CA GLU A 832 23.03 17.55 -17.44
C GLU A 832 23.52 18.67 -18.37
N ALA A 833 23.50 19.93 -17.91
CA ALA A 833 23.94 21.11 -18.67
C ALA A 833 25.45 21.28 -18.69
N ASN A 834 26.20 20.62 -17.79
CA ASN A 834 27.67 20.71 -17.77
C ASN A 834 28.23 20.09 -19.04
N THR A 835 29.10 20.81 -19.73
CA THR A 835 29.63 20.41 -21.05
C THR A 835 30.47 19.13 -20.99
N GLU A 836 31.26 18.96 -19.94
CA GLU A 836 32.11 17.80 -19.74
C GLU A 836 31.29 16.56 -19.40
N VAL A 837 30.35 16.69 -18.45
CA VAL A 837 29.40 15.66 -18.10
C VAL A 837 28.57 15.23 -19.32
N ALA A 838 27.98 16.17 -20.04
CA ALA A 838 27.17 15.90 -21.23
C ALA A 838 27.95 15.17 -22.33
N GLN A 839 29.23 15.49 -22.54
CA GLN A 839 30.08 14.79 -23.49
C GLN A 839 30.37 13.36 -23.01
N GLN A 840 30.73 13.14 -21.75
CA GLN A 840 31.02 11.82 -21.22
C GLN A 840 29.77 10.95 -21.18
N LEU A 841 28.61 11.46 -20.75
CA LEU A 841 27.33 10.75 -20.80
C LEU A 841 26.97 10.35 -22.24
N THR A 842 27.26 11.23 -23.22
CA THR A 842 27.06 10.90 -24.64
C THR A 842 27.98 9.76 -25.09
N LEU A 843 29.23 9.73 -24.61
CA LEU A 843 30.17 8.64 -24.89
C LEU A 843 29.72 7.32 -24.25
N LEU A 844 29.22 7.35 -23.02
CA LEU A 844 28.67 6.18 -22.33
C LEU A 844 27.45 5.60 -23.03
N ARG A 845 26.61 6.46 -23.62
CA ARG A 845 25.45 6.08 -24.45
C ARG A 845 25.81 5.52 -25.84
N GLN A 846 27.08 5.62 -26.26
CA GLN A 846 27.52 5.09 -27.56
C GLN A 846 27.67 3.55 -27.48
N GLY A 847 27.41 2.88 -28.57
CA GLY A 847 27.58 1.43 -28.65
C GLY A 847 26.37 0.59 -28.19
N GLY A 848 25.20 1.21 -27.99
CA GLY A 848 23.99 0.52 -27.57
C GLY A 848 23.96 0.29 -26.05
N ALA A 849 24.47 1.23 -25.28
CA ALA A 849 24.32 1.30 -23.84
C ALA A 849 23.30 2.37 -23.44
N ASP A 850 22.54 2.12 -22.39
CA ASP A 850 21.71 3.11 -21.73
C ASP A 850 22.41 3.59 -20.44
N VAL A 851 22.26 4.86 -20.12
CA VAL A 851 22.76 5.47 -18.90
C VAL A 851 21.57 5.70 -17.98
N VAL A 852 21.65 5.12 -16.80
CA VAL A 852 20.65 5.27 -15.73
C VAL A 852 21.28 6.12 -14.63
N LEU A 853 20.63 7.21 -14.28
CA LEU A 853 21.02 8.05 -13.14
C LEU A 853 20.34 7.48 -11.89
N GLY A 854 21.10 7.31 -10.83
CA GLY A 854 20.57 6.87 -9.55
C GLY A 854 20.08 8.03 -8.70
N ASN A 855 19.75 7.75 -7.46
CA ASN A 855 19.26 8.73 -6.49
C ASN A 855 20.16 9.95 -6.34
N LEU A 856 19.62 11.14 -6.47
CA LEU A 856 20.31 12.37 -6.15
C LEU A 856 20.25 12.62 -4.63
N LEU A 857 21.33 12.29 -3.95
CA LEU A 857 21.46 12.47 -2.49
C LEU A 857 21.83 13.90 -2.17
N THR A 858 21.31 14.43 -1.07
CA THR A 858 21.66 15.74 -0.51
C THR A 858 22.16 15.52 0.91
N LEU A 859 23.34 16.05 1.25
CA LEU A 859 24.00 15.86 2.55
C LEU A 859 24.55 17.18 3.11
N PRO A 860 24.34 17.47 4.40
CA PRO A 860 24.88 18.66 5.06
C PRO A 860 26.31 18.39 5.57
N VAL A 861 27.30 18.43 4.70
CA VAL A 861 28.72 18.23 5.02
C VAL A 861 29.57 19.44 4.58
N GLY A 862 30.74 19.57 5.16
CA GLY A 862 31.67 20.68 4.85
C GLY A 862 31.11 22.06 5.21
N GLY A 863 30.15 22.12 6.12
CA GLY A 863 29.45 23.37 6.48
C GLY A 863 28.53 23.90 5.37
N GLY A 864 28.29 23.14 4.33
CA GLY A 864 27.39 23.43 3.20
C GLY A 864 26.49 22.27 2.84
N LEU A 865 26.10 22.15 1.58
CA LEU A 865 25.30 21.04 1.06
C LEU A 865 26.05 20.36 -0.08
N LEU A 866 26.30 19.09 0.08
CA LEU A 866 26.87 18.19 -0.91
C LEU A 866 25.75 17.45 -1.64
N TYR A 867 25.88 17.33 -2.95
CA TYR A 867 24.99 16.57 -3.80
C TYR A 867 25.77 15.45 -4.47
N VAL A 868 25.29 14.21 -4.36
CA VAL A 868 25.94 13.03 -4.92
C VAL A 868 24.91 12.25 -5.72
N GLN A 869 25.26 11.90 -6.97
CA GLN A 869 24.40 11.07 -7.83
C GLN A 869 25.24 10.00 -8.53
N PRO A 870 24.97 8.70 -8.26
CA PRO A 870 25.65 7.62 -8.96
C PRO A 870 25.12 7.49 -10.39
N VAL A 871 26.02 7.09 -11.32
CA VAL A 871 25.72 6.94 -12.74
C VAL A 871 25.99 5.51 -13.16
N TYR A 872 24.92 4.81 -13.55
CA TYR A 872 24.97 3.44 -13.99
C TYR A 872 24.91 3.33 -15.52
N VAL A 873 25.48 2.27 -16.04
CA VAL A 873 25.45 1.95 -17.47
C VAL A 873 24.98 0.52 -17.63
N GLU A 874 23.97 0.34 -18.47
CA GLU A 874 23.47 -0.98 -18.86
C GLU A 874 23.49 -1.14 -20.37
N ARG A 875 23.48 -2.39 -20.87
CA ARG A 875 23.45 -2.69 -22.31
C ARG A 875 22.00 -2.61 -22.80
N GLN A 876 21.76 -1.88 -23.89
CA GLN A 876 20.42 -1.62 -24.47
C GLN A 876 19.76 -2.87 -25.08
N ALA A 877 20.43 -3.95 -25.34
CA ALA A 877 19.88 -5.13 -26.02
C ALA A 877 20.17 -6.43 -25.27
N GLY A 878 19.13 -7.14 -24.88
CA GLY A 878 19.14 -8.50 -24.37
C GLY A 878 18.39 -8.67 -23.04
N THR A 879 17.94 -9.88 -22.77
CA THR A 879 17.30 -10.26 -21.49
C THR A 879 18.31 -10.39 -20.34
N THR A 880 19.57 -10.01 -20.54
CA THR A 880 20.68 -10.10 -19.58
C THR A 880 21.35 -8.75 -19.35
N ALA A 881 20.68 -7.65 -19.67
CA ALA A 881 21.16 -6.31 -19.38
C ALA A 881 20.95 -5.99 -17.88
N TYR A 882 21.95 -5.46 -17.23
CA TYR A 882 21.87 -5.00 -15.84
C TYR A 882 22.77 -3.78 -15.64
N PRO A 883 22.37 -2.84 -14.77
CA PRO A 883 23.12 -1.62 -14.51
C PRO A 883 24.37 -1.88 -13.66
N LEU A 884 25.50 -1.30 -14.09
CA LEU A 884 26.75 -1.31 -13.35
C LEU A 884 27.16 0.14 -13.04
N LEU A 885 27.61 0.40 -11.82
CA LEU A 885 28.06 1.71 -11.38
C LEU A 885 29.37 2.08 -12.10
N GLN A 886 29.33 3.11 -12.94
CA GLN A 886 30.49 3.53 -13.75
C GLN A 886 31.09 4.84 -13.31
N ARG A 887 30.27 5.78 -12.84
CA ARG A 887 30.70 7.12 -12.47
C ARG A 887 29.88 7.64 -11.27
N VAL A 888 30.43 8.67 -10.65
CA VAL A 888 29.74 9.43 -9.61
C VAL A 888 29.75 10.91 -9.98
N LEU A 889 28.60 11.56 -9.91
CA LEU A 889 28.42 13.00 -10.04
C LEU A 889 28.41 13.64 -8.66
N VAL A 890 29.17 14.71 -8.49
CA VAL A 890 29.27 15.46 -7.23
C VAL A 890 29.17 16.96 -7.50
N ALA A 891 28.42 17.67 -6.65
CA ALA A 891 28.38 19.10 -6.61
C ALA A 891 28.31 19.62 -5.17
N PHE A 892 28.84 20.79 -4.89
CA PHE A 892 28.81 21.38 -3.56
C PHE A 892 28.21 22.79 -3.58
N GLY A 893 27.21 23.04 -2.75
CA GLY A 893 26.60 24.34 -2.58
C GLY A 893 26.21 25.02 -3.92
N GLY A 894 26.58 26.30 -4.09
CA GLY A 894 26.37 27.05 -5.33
C GLY A 894 27.60 27.06 -6.27
N SER A 895 28.59 26.18 -6.06
CA SER A 895 29.79 26.09 -6.90
C SER A 895 29.47 25.74 -8.34
N GLU A 896 30.17 26.36 -9.32
CA GLU A 896 30.05 25.99 -10.74
C GLU A 896 30.81 24.68 -11.07
N VAL A 897 31.63 24.18 -10.15
CA VAL A 897 32.43 22.96 -10.34
C VAL A 897 31.55 21.75 -10.11
N VAL A 898 31.61 20.80 -11.03
CA VAL A 898 30.95 19.49 -10.97
C VAL A 898 32.03 18.43 -11.06
N GLY A 899 32.14 17.56 -10.08
CA GLY A 899 32.98 16.37 -10.13
C GLY A 899 32.27 15.27 -10.91
N PHE A 900 32.99 14.60 -11.81
CA PHE A 900 32.48 13.48 -12.60
C PHE A 900 33.53 12.41 -12.81
N ALA A 901 33.73 11.59 -11.84
CA ALA A 901 34.85 10.64 -11.79
C ALA A 901 34.37 9.16 -11.64
N PRO A 902 35.26 8.18 -11.83
CA PRO A 902 34.97 6.77 -11.60
C PRO A 902 34.62 6.44 -10.14
N THR A 903 35.23 7.12 -9.18
CA THR A 903 35.03 6.90 -7.74
C THR A 903 34.48 8.15 -7.08
N LEU A 904 33.82 7.99 -5.92
CA LEU A 904 33.37 9.12 -5.12
C LEU A 904 34.55 9.98 -4.67
N GLN A 905 35.66 9.34 -4.23
CA GLN A 905 36.85 10.05 -3.81
C GLN A 905 37.39 10.98 -4.90
N GLU A 906 37.58 10.47 -6.13
CA GLU A 906 38.04 11.27 -7.25
C GLU A 906 37.09 12.43 -7.58
N ALA A 907 35.77 12.16 -7.54
CA ALA A 907 34.75 13.18 -7.82
C ALA A 907 34.71 14.26 -6.72
N LEU A 908 34.91 13.91 -5.45
CA LEU A 908 35.07 14.87 -4.35
C LEU A 908 36.32 15.71 -4.51
N ASP A 909 37.45 15.10 -4.83
CA ASP A 909 38.74 15.82 -5.04
C ASP A 909 38.62 16.79 -6.19
N GLU A 910 37.91 16.49 -7.28
CA GLU A 910 37.63 17.40 -8.37
C GLU A 910 36.87 18.65 -7.89
N VAL A 911 35.88 18.48 -7.00
CA VAL A 911 35.06 19.57 -6.46
C VAL A 911 35.85 20.41 -5.45
N PHE A 912 36.68 19.76 -4.58
CA PHE A 912 37.41 20.38 -3.48
C PHE A 912 38.87 20.71 -3.82
N ALA A 913 39.11 21.12 -5.06
CA ALA A 913 40.40 21.63 -5.52
C ALA A 913 41.61 20.65 -5.39
N GLY A 914 41.35 19.37 -5.50
CA GLY A 914 42.32 18.28 -5.53
C GLY A 914 42.55 17.55 -4.21
N ASP A 915 41.83 17.90 -3.14
CA ASP A 915 41.88 17.20 -1.85
C ASP A 915 40.61 17.54 -1.06
N ALA A 916 39.69 16.58 -0.92
CA ALA A 916 38.48 16.79 -0.17
C ALA A 916 38.71 16.83 1.36
N GLY A 917 39.79 16.21 1.85
CA GLY A 917 40.11 16.13 3.28
C GLY A 917 39.49 14.94 4.01
N ALA A 918 38.73 14.09 3.33
CA ALA A 918 38.12 12.87 3.88
C ALA A 918 38.37 11.70 2.93
N ASP A 919 38.45 10.49 3.47
CA ASP A 919 38.60 9.25 2.72
C ASP A 919 37.21 8.56 2.62
N THR A 920 36.85 8.12 1.43
CA THR A 920 35.57 7.44 1.17
C THR A 920 35.59 5.96 1.51
N GLU A 921 36.75 5.41 1.89
CA GLU A 921 36.97 3.97 2.11
C GLU A 921 36.66 3.08 0.88
N GLU A 922 36.46 3.68 -0.29
CA GLU A 922 36.42 2.92 -1.55
C GLU A 922 37.79 2.27 -1.78
N GLU A 923 37.85 0.94 -1.90
CA GLU A 923 39.08 0.28 -2.32
C GLU A 923 39.50 0.85 -3.68
N PRO A 924 40.72 1.43 -3.80
CA PRO A 924 41.22 1.91 -5.09
C PRO A 924 41.20 0.73 -6.05
N GLY A 925 40.47 0.86 -7.18
CA GLY A 925 40.26 -0.18 -8.17
C GLY A 925 41.52 -0.98 -8.41
N GLY A 926 41.54 -2.20 -7.91
CA GLY A 926 42.74 -3.01 -7.70
C GLY A 926 43.57 -3.20 -8.97
N THR A 927 44.72 -2.59 -8.95
CA THR A 927 45.83 -3.13 -9.77
C THR A 927 46.08 -4.56 -9.31
N PRO A 928 46.13 -5.55 -10.23
CA PRO A 928 46.36 -6.92 -9.82
C PRO A 928 47.64 -7.04 -8.97
N PRO A 929 47.66 -7.82 -7.89
CA PRO A 929 48.76 -7.86 -6.94
C PRO A 929 50.05 -8.33 -7.62
N THR A 930 50.96 -7.42 -7.87
CA THR A 930 52.33 -7.66 -8.18
C THR A 930 53.16 -7.69 -6.91
N THR A 931 53.12 -8.76 -6.18
CA THR A 931 54.14 -9.06 -5.17
C THR A 931 54.67 -10.46 -5.36
N PRO A 932 55.96 -10.60 -5.74
CA PRO A 932 56.61 -11.91 -5.73
C PRO A 932 56.96 -12.27 -4.28
N PRO A 933 56.74 -13.50 -3.83
CA PRO A 933 57.21 -13.91 -2.52
C PRO A 933 58.72 -14.15 -2.54
N THR A 934 59.48 -13.39 -1.74
CA THR A 934 60.86 -13.59 -1.45
C THR A 934 61.03 -14.65 -0.37
N THR A 935 61.48 -15.84 -0.73
CA THR A 935 62.27 -16.71 0.18
C THR A 935 63.32 -17.48 -0.61
N PRO A 936 64.55 -17.59 -0.06
CA PRO A 936 65.73 -18.01 -0.81
C PRO A 936 65.88 -19.55 -0.86
N PRO A 937 66.75 -20.06 -1.74
CA PRO A 937 66.73 -21.39 -2.30
C PRO A 937 67.57 -22.41 -1.54
N THR A 938 67.19 -23.67 -1.59
CA THR A 938 68.06 -24.78 -1.38
C THR A 938 68.11 -25.66 -2.60
N THR A 939 69.31 -26.00 -2.98
CA THR A 939 69.87 -26.61 -4.18
C THR A 939 69.38 -28.00 -4.57
N PRO A 940 69.71 -28.55 -5.79
CA PRO A 940 68.87 -29.35 -6.64
C PRO A 940 69.24 -30.87 -6.63
N PRO A 941 68.55 -31.71 -7.36
CA PRO A 941 69.23 -32.36 -8.47
C PRO A 941 68.48 -32.56 -9.79
N THR A 942 69.17 -32.24 -10.85
CA THR A 942 69.33 -32.89 -12.16
C THR A 942 68.19 -33.66 -12.80
N GLY A 943 67.78 -33.17 -14.04
CA GLY A 943 67.62 -34.12 -15.14
C GLY A 943 66.50 -33.86 -16.09
N GLU A 944 66.84 -33.35 -17.22
CA GLU A 944 66.23 -33.49 -18.58
C GLU A 944 65.17 -32.42 -19.02
N PRO A 945 64.94 -32.27 -20.38
CA PRO A 945 65.42 -31.04 -21.02
C PRO A 945 64.28 -30.07 -21.28
N THR A 946 64.61 -28.82 -21.14
CA THR A 946 63.80 -27.65 -21.49
C THR A 946 63.37 -27.63 -22.94
N PRO A 947 62.09 -27.44 -23.31
CA PRO A 947 61.74 -27.02 -24.65
C PRO A 947 62.21 -25.58 -24.87
N THR A 948 62.77 -25.34 -26.01
CA THR A 948 63.32 -24.10 -26.55
C THR A 948 62.27 -22.99 -26.46
N PRO A 949 62.63 -21.76 -26.09
CA PRO A 949 61.72 -20.62 -26.17
C PRO A 949 61.29 -20.36 -27.61
N THR A 950 60.02 -20.38 -27.86
CA THR A 950 59.41 -20.02 -29.15
C THR A 950 59.84 -18.59 -29.50
N ALA A 951 60.31 -18.43 -30.73
CA ALA A 951 60.71 -17.12 -31.27
C ALA A 951 59.55 -16.10 -31.18
N PRO A 952 59.81 -14.80 -31.08
CA PRO A 952 58.76 -13.79 -31.11
C PRO A 952 57.94 -13.94 -32.39
N VAL A 953 56.60 -14.02 -32.23
CA VAL A 953 55.65 -14.03 -33.34
C VAL A 953 55.86 -12.76 -34.17
N ASP A 954 55.94 -12.91 -35.47
CA ASP A 954 56.15 -11.79 -36.40
C ASP A 954 54.87 -10.87 -36.34
N PRO A 955 54.96 -9.61 -35.93
CA PRO A 955 53.79 -8.73 -35.81
C PRO A 955 53.05 -8.53 -37.13
N ALA A 956 53.76 -8.62 -38.27
CA ALA A 956 53.12 -8.49 -39.57
C ALA A 956 52.16 -9.65 -39.93
N THR A 957 52.49 -10.86 -39.46
CA THR A 957 51.64 -12.04 -39.70
C THR A 957 50.37 -12.04 -38.85
N THR A 958 50.47 -11.55 -37.61
CA THR A 958 49.33 -11.40 -36.73
C THR A 958 48.36 -10.33 -37.24
N GLU A 959 48.89 -9.20 -37.74
CA GLU A 959 48.13 -8.09 -38.28
C GLU A 959 47.39 -8.50 -39.60
N GLU A 960 48.02 -9.32 -40.45
CA GLU A 960 47.41 -9.87 -41.65
C GLU A 960 46.25 -10.84 -41.33
N LEU A 961 46.39 -11.67 -40.29
CA LEU A 961 45.32 -12.58 -39.86
C LEU A 961 44.15 -11.86 -39.20
N VAL A 962 44.39 -10.85 -38.40
CA VAL A 962 43.35 -10.00 -37.85
C VAL A 962 42.58 -9.25 -38.95
N ALA A 963 43.30 -8.71 -39.96
CA ALA A 963 42.70 -8.08 -41.12
C ALA A 963 41.80 -9.07 -41.94
N ALA A 964 42.28 -10.32 -42.16
CA ALA A 964 41.51 -11.36 -42.85
C ALA A 964 40.26 -11.79 -42.07
N ALA A 965 40.32 -11.89 -40.73
CA ALA A 965 39.18 -12.15 -39.87
C ALA A 965 38.12 -11.01 -39.95
N GLN A 966 38.59 -9.73 -39.94
CA GLN A 966 37.71 -8.57 -40.08
C GLN A 966 37.02 -8.50 -41.45
N GLU A 967 37.75 -8.81 -42.52
CA GLU A 967 37.20 -8.84 -43.87
C GLU A 967 36.16 -9.98 -44.02
N ALA A 968 36.45 -11.16 -43.50
CA ALA A 968 35.53 -12.32 -43.52
C ALA A 968 34.24 -12.01 -42.71
N TYR A 969 34.35 -11.31 -41.56
CA TYR A 969 33.21 -10.88 -40.77
C TYR A 969 32.35 -9.83 -41.49
N ALA A 970 32.96 -8.85 -42.15
CA ALA A 970 32.25 -7.84 -42.93
C ALA A 970 31.49 -8.48 -44.12
N ASP A 971 32.15 -9.42 -44.83
CA ASP A 971 31.52 -10.22 -45.90
C ASP A 971 30.34 -11.04 -45.40
N ALA A 972 30.41 -11.61 -44.18
CA ALA A 972 29.31 -12.32 -43.56
C ALA A 972 28.12 -11.36 -43.30
N GLN A 973 28.36 -10.17 -42.77
CA GLN A 973 27.29 -9.20 -42.56
C GLN A 973 26.64 -8.72 -43.85
N ASP A 974 27.41 -8.47 -44.89
CA ASP A 974 26.90 -8.05 -46.20
C ASP A 974 26.10 -9.19 -46.88
N ALA A 975 26.54 -10.44 -46.76
CA ALA A 975 25.81 -11.60 -47.28
C ALA A 975 24.48 -11.82 -46.49
N LEU A 976 24.47 -11.61 -45.17
CA LEU A 976 23.28 -11.71 -44.35
C LEU A 976 22.27 -10.59 -44.71
N ALA A 977 22.75 -9.36 -44.91
CA ALA A 977 21.93 -8.25 -45.34
C ALA A 977 21.33 -8.47 -46.71
N ALA A 978 22.05 -9.15 -47.62
CA ALA A 978 21.59 -9.56 -48.93
C ALA A 978 20.71 -10.83 -48.94
N GLN A 979 20.50 -11.46 -47.78
CA GLN A 979 19.81 -12.76 -47.59
C GLN A 979 20.43 -13.90 -48.42
N ASP A 980 21.73 -13.85 -48.71
CA ASP A 980 22.46 -14.89 -49.40
C ASP A 980 23.14 -15.83 -48.35
N PHE A 981 22.40 -16.82 -47.89
CA PHE A 981 22.84 -17.74 -46.82
C PHE A 981 24.00 -18.65 -47.30
N ALA A 982 24.21 -18.83 -48.61
CA ALA A 982 25.34 -19.59 -49.11
C ALA A 982 26.64 -18.78 -49.04
N ALA A 983 26.59 -17.49 -49.40
CA ALA A 983 27.71 -16.57 -49.24
C ALA A 983 28.00 -16.30 -47.76
N TYR A 984 26.99 -16.24 -46.92
CA TYR A 984 27.09 -16.09 -45.45
C TYR A 984 27.87 -17.27 -44.84
N GLY A 985 27.49 -18.52 -45.14
CA GLY A 985 28.21 -19.72 -44.67
C GLY A 985 29.67 -19.73 -45.10
N ALA A 986 29.94 -19.40 -46.39
CA ALA A 986 31.32 -19.36 -46.91
C ALA A 986 32.16 -18.21 -46.26
N ALA A 987 31.56 -17.14 -45.82
CA ALA A 987 32.25 -16.09 -45.10
C ALA A 987 32.56 -16.49 -43.65
N LEU A 988 31.66 -17.22 -42.98
CA LEU A 988 31.91 -17.78 -41.65
C LEU A 988 33.03 -18.83 -41.67
N ASP A 989 33.05 -19.70 -42.66
CA ASP A 989 34.15 -20.69 -42.81
C ASP A 989 35.52 -20.01 -42.95
N ARG A 990 35.60 -18.87 -43.65
CA ARG A 990 36.84 -18.09 -43.77
C ARG A 990 37.21 -17.38 -42.45
N LEU A 991 36.22 -16.91 -41.72
CA LEU A 991 36.42 -16.33 -40.39
C LEU A 991 36.97 -17.36 -39.40
N GLU A 992 36.39 -18.56 -39.40
CA GLU A 992 36.86 -19.68 -38.54
C GLU A 992 38.33 -20.04 -38.84
N VAL A 993 38.67 -20.17 -40.12
CA VAL A 993 40.08 -20.47 -40.53
C VAL A 993 41.04 -19.36 -40.07
N ALA A 994 40.65 -18.08 -40.21
CA ALA A 994 41.53 -16.98 -39.82
C ALA A 994 41.71 -16.91 -38.28
N LEU A 995 40.67 -17.25 -37.53
CA LEU A 995 40.70 -17.29 -36.06
C LEU A 995 41.51 -18.49 -35.55
N ASP A 996 41.39 -19.67 -36.18
CA ASP A 996 42.18 -20.84 -35.82
C ASP A 996 43.68 -20.64 -36.09
N GLU A 997 44.04 -20.05 -37.22
CA GLU A 997 45.42 -19.68 -37.53
C GLU A 997 45.97 -18.62 -36.54
N LEU A 998 45.15 -17.66 -36.14
CA LEU A 998 45.50 -16.67 -35.13
C LEU A 998 45.67 -17.32 -33.73
N ALA A 999 44.83 -18.27 -33.38
CA ALA A 999 44.92 -19.05 -32.14
C ALA A 999 46.20 -19.92 -32.10
N GLU A 1000 46.57 -20.55 -33.20
CA GLU A 1000 47.84 -21.29 -33.31
C GLU A 1000 49.05 -20.38 -33.14
N LEU A 1001 49.01 -19.18 -33.74
CA LEU A 1001 50.13 -18.22 -33.66
C LEU A 1001 50.24 -17.58 -32.26
N THR A 1002 49.13 -17.30 -31.57
CA THR A 1002 49.11 -16.65 -30.25
C THR A 1002 49.18 -17.64 -29.09
N GLY A 1003 48.93 -18.94 -29.34
CA GLY A 1003 48.90 -20.00 -28.31
C GLY A 1003 47.63 -19.96 -27.45
N VAL A 1004 46.60 -19.22 -27.85
CA VAL A 1004 45.29 -19.15 -27.18
C VAL A 1004 44.40 -20.28 -27.72
N SER A 1005 43.84 -21.10 -26.83
CA SER A 1005 42.91 -22.17 -27.22
C SER A 1005 41.51 -21.60 -27.36
N ILE A 1006 40.95 -21.64 -28.57
CA ILE A 1006 39.52 -21.29 -28.79
C ILE A 1006 38.72 -22.58 -28.57
N PRO A 1007 37.69 -22.59 -27.70
CA PRO A 1007 36.81 -23.73 -27.52
C PRO A 1007 36.00 -23.97 -28.82
N PRO A 1008 35.80 -25.24 -29.25
CA PRO A 1008 35.10 -25.55 -30.49
C PRO A 1008 33.64 -25.09 -30.41
N THR A 1009 33.22 -24.19 -31.30
CA THR A 1009 31.83 -23.83 -31.50
C THR A 1009 31.05 -25.02 -32.08
N THR A 1010 30.25 -25.66 -31.24
CA THR A 1010 29.30 -26.69 -31.72
C THR A 1010 28.16 -26.00 -32.45
N PRO A 1011 27.82 -26.33 -33.69
CA PRO A 1011 26.67 -25.75 -34.37
C PRO A 1011 25.38 -26.22 -33.66
N ALA A 1012 24.56 -25.26 -33.18
CA ALA A 1012 23.22 -25.57 -32.73
C ALA A 1012 22.40 -26.10 -33.92
N GLY A 1013 21.95 -27.37 -33.83
CA GLY A 1013 21.07 -28.04 -34.75
C GLY A 1013 19.60 -27.60 -34.63
#